data_86b69544ad988ec8d38658be7481023a
#
_entry.id   86b69544ad988ec8d38658be7481023a
#
_cell.length_a   1.000
_cell.length_b   1.000
_cell.length_c   1.000
_cell.angle_alpha   90.00
_cell.angle_beta   90.00
_cell.angle_gamma   90.00
#
_symmetry.space_group_name_H-M   'P 1'
#
loop_
_entity.id
_entity.type
_entity.pdbx_description
1 polymer ?
#
loop_
_entity_poly.entity_id
_entity_poly.type
_entity_poly.pdbx_seq_one_letter_code
_entity_poly.pdbx_strand_id
1 'polypeptide(L)'
;MSKYDFKVVVVGGGPTGLVLANMLEQLKIDYVVLEAHSNITPRIGTGLFLSNSLRVLDQLGCLDAFYAGADEVDDITVRVNGVTMFSPATAEHFIQRYGYEICCSHRQHLLNVLLENLKDKSKILVNKRVHEIVETDSGVEVLTKDGEVYFGDIVIGADGVHSIVRKEMRRMAAKVSPNHPLVTEDEEGIIEYANMFGIAYIDKPFPPRLLAMEANQGRSYLSHGNAEGRILWGLTEKLPVPIKGKNAPRYTQADIEALIEKRGEDEVFPGITLGDLYKGSSEANGMQPLQNLVFDSWHFGRMVTVGDSAHKMVTLTGQGCNMAIQDAAALMNSLTRRLDKYGGKIPKEEIEAAFCSTEAARQEHVEYSRKTSFDMQESQAMQNKMFVTVFPLVAKNMSLDAKHDVSRSVMFNTAKLEKLPLPYRPHFIPFQDELPAKNIANSLWNAGAVAAYAGLWAGAKALSVYWTLERYRRCNRQAMLGPLMKHTGFYSMAADVVGASAVVPAYLSLSALKSAGAVANIMVGRPVRLAAIKSLVPATIVSFAIAAVAFCVAAPSKSGVEATSLWRLAPLLIAPVTHIIYSQTKDEQLLKNDKKGFLDINNSDLPALKSLYGAVTGAAAAAHLSFVVMPWLNGSSLPTLPLDMFRNRETFVLAGSLLGGAITSIVGTRLQGYVTTWGAVRTGLLSLLALPVVGPAAVFTGVRYWKEVTTAKFCFWKPEKDSSKA
;
A
#
# COMPACT_ATOMS: atom_id res chain seq x y z
N MET A 1 -13.67 -3.82 37.31
CA MET A 1 -14.80 -2.86 37.31
C MET A 1 -14.72 -2.02 36.06
N SER A 2 -15.86 -1.75 35.41
CA SER A 2 -15.95 -0.85 34.26
C SER A 2 -15.46 0.56 34.64
N LYS A 3 -14.76 1.21 33.71
CA LYS A 3 -14.34 2.62 33.85
C LYS A 3 -15.50 3.59 33.54
N TYR A 4 -16.41 3.14 32.68
CA TYR A 4 -17.48 3.95 32.13
C TYR A 4 -18.86 3.41 32.56
N ASP A 5 -19.82 4.27 32.75
CA ASP A 5 -21.24 3.92 32.91
C ASP A 5 -21.88 3.75 31.52
N PHE A 6 -21.38 2.74 30.80
CA PHE A 6 -21.73 2.45 29.41
C PHE A 6 -21.58 0.96 29.15
N LYS A 7 -22.60 0.34 28.53
CA LYS A 7 -22.66 -1.08 28.27
C LYS A 7 -22.93 -1.38 26.80
N VAL A 8 -22.16 -2.32 26.24
CA VAL A 8 -22.24 -2.72 24.84
C VAL A 8 -22.81 -4.13 24.73
N VAL A 9 -23.81 -4.33 23.90
CA VAL A 9 -24.29 -5.65 23.50
C VAL A 9 -23.69 -5.97 22.14
N VAL A 10 -22.86 -7.02 22.09
CA VAL A 10 -22.25 -7.53 20.84
C VAL A 10 -23.06 -8.73 20.39
N VAL A 11 -23.57 -8.71 19.15
CA VAL A 11 -24.31 -9.82 18.57
C VAL A 11 -23.38 -10.59 17.63
N GLY A 12 -23.10 -11.86 17.95
CA GLY A 12 -22.22 -12.77 17.23
C GLY A 12 -20.88 -13.02 17.93
N GLY A 13 -20.55 -14.30 18.21
CA GLY A 13 -19.31 -14.78 18.83
C GLY A 13 -18.25 -15.21 17.82
N GLY A 14 -18.28 -14.68 16.59
CA GLY A 14 -17.27 -14.90 15.57
C GLY A 14 -15.96 -14.13 15.84
N PRO A 15 -14.98 -14.18 14.90
CA PRO A 15 -13.71 -13.46 15.06
C PRO A 15 -13.89 -11.96 15.39
N THR A 16 -14.80 -11.28 14.72
CA THR A 16 -15.08 -9.85 14.96
C THR A 16 -15.64 -9.61 16.35
N GLY A 17 -16.61 -10.44 16.78
CA GLY A 17 -17.22 -10.31 18.11
C GLY A 17 -16.25 -10.61 19.25
N LEU A 18 -15.38 -11.61 19.11
CA LEU A 18 -14.37 -11.93 20.12
C LEU A 18 -13.23 -10.89 20.17
N VAL A 19 -12.87 -10.31 19.01
CA VAL A 19 -11.92 -9.18 18.97
C VAL A 19 -12.53 -7.97 19.69
N LEU A 20 -13.81 -7.65 19.43
CA LEU A 20 -14.53 -6.59 20.15
C LEU A 20 -14.58 -6.86 21.65
N ALA A 21 -14.87 -8.10 22.08
CA ALA A 21 -14.86 -8.48 23.48
C ALA A 21 -13.51 -8.20 24.16
N ASN A 22 -12.40 -8.60 23.50
CA ASN A 22 -11.04 -8.31 23.98
C ASN A 22 -10.77 -6.80 24.06
N MET A 23 -11.18 -6.03 23.06
CA MET A 23 -11.02 -4.59 23.06
C MET A 23 -11.83 -3.95 24.21
N LEU A 24 -13.10 -4.31 24.36
CA LEU A 24 -14.00 -3.77 25.38
C LEU A 24 -13.48 -4.09 26.79
N GLU A 25 -13.02 -5.33 27.02
CA GLU A 25 -12.47 -5.71 28.29
C GLU A 25 -11.22 -4.90 28.66
N GLN A 26 -10.27 -4.77 27.74
CA GLN A 26 -9.03 -4.03 27.98
C GLN A 26 -9.27 -2.52 28.11
N LEU A 27 -10.26 -1.99 27.39
CA LEU A 27 -10.68 -0.58 27.48
C LEU A 27 -11.57 -0.33 28.71
N LYS A 28 -11.91 -1.38 29.49
CA LYS A 28 -12.76 -1.32 30.68
C LYS A 28 -14.15 -0.77 30.41
N ILE A 29 -14.76 -1.17 29.29
CA ILE A 29 -16.13 -0.88 28.91
C ILE A 29 -16.94 -2.14 29.22
N ASP A 30 -18.11 -2.01 29.85
CA ASP A 30 -18.97 -3.16 30.14
C ASP A 30 -19.58 -3.71 28.85
N TYR A 31 -19.69 -5.04 28.75
CA TYR A 31 -20.21 -5.70 27.57
C TYR A 31 -20.80 -7.07 27.84
N VAL A 32 -21.57 -7.56 26.89
CA VAL A 32 -22.00 -8.95 26.75
C VAL A 32 -21.95 -9.34 25.29
N VAL A 33 -21.52 -10.57 24.99
CA VAL A 33 -21.54 -11.16 23.64
C VAL A 33 -22.63 -12.23 23.58
N LEU A 34 -23.53 -12.11 22.60
CA LEU A 34 -24.64 -13.05 22.38
C LEU A 34 -24.36 -13.89 21.14
N GLU A 35 -24.06 -15.18 21.35
CA GLU A 35 -23.80 -16.14 20.26
C GLU A 35 -25.01 -17.05 20.07
N ALA A 36 -25.47 -17.19 18.83
CA ALA A 36 -26.66 -17.97 18.49
C ALA A 36 -26.49 -19.48 18.60
N HIS A 37 -25.26 -19.97 18.52
CA HIS A 37 -24.93 -21.41 18.58
C HIS A 37 -24.60 -21.86 20.01
N SER A 38 -24.56 -23.18 20.20
CA SER A 38 -24.30 -23.79 21.52
C SER A 38 -22.85 -23.67 22.00
N ASN A 39 -21.96 -23.30 21.12
CA ASN A 39 -20.54 -23.08 21.42
C ASN A 39 -19.97 -22.03 20.45
N ILE A 40 -18.74 -21.58 20.69
CA ILE A 40 -17.98 -20.79 19.71
C ILE A 40 -17.62 -21.76 18.57
N THR A 41 -18.48 -21.75 17.57
CA THR A 41 -18.61 -22.83 16.60
C THR A 41 -17.37 -23.03 15.77
N PRO A 42 -16.83 -24.25 15.72
CA PRO A 42 -15.83 -24.61 14.73
C PRO A 42 -16.49 -24.53 13.34
N ARG A 43 -16.14 -23.53 12.57
CA ARG A 43 -16.42 -23.49 11.15
C ARG A 43 -15.12 -23.75 10.42
N ILE A 44 -15.16 -24.67 9.48
CA ILE A 44 -14.05 -24.90 8.57
C ILE A 44 -13.79 -23.56 7.87
N GLY A 45 -12.55 -23.19 7.80
CA GLY A 45 -12.13 -21.96 7.14
C GLY A 45 -10.73 -21.60 7.54
N THR A 46 -10.05 -20.97 6.63
CA THR A 46 -8.69 -20.48 6.80
C THR A 46 -8.68 -18.99 6.55
N GLY A 47 -7.75 -18.30 7.15
CA GLY A 47 -7.52 -16.88 6.93
C GLY A 47 -6.06 -16.61 6.65
N LEU A 48 -5.79 -15.67 5.74
CA LEU A 48 -4.50 -15.06 5.56
C LEU A 48 -4.47 -13.80 6.44
N PHE A 49 -3.48 -13.72 7.32
CA PHE A 49 -3.34 -12.62 8.26
C PHE A 49 -2.11 -11.78 7.88
N LEU A 50 -2.32 -10.49 7.88
CA LEU A 50 -1.35 -9.50 7.42
C LEU A 50 -1.18 -8.41 8.50
N SER A 51 -0.17 -7.58 8.33
CA SER A 51 0.20 -6.54 9.29
C SER A 51 -0.97 -5.65 9.76
N ASN A 52 -1.99 -5.47 8.95
CA ASN A 52 -3.16 -4.65 9.31
C ASN A 52 -3.97 -5.23 10.47
N SER A 53 -4.18 -6.55 10.55
CA SER A 53 -4.85 -7.18 11.69
C SER A 53 -3.87 -7.58 12.80
N LEU A 54 -2.68 -8.06 12.43
CA LEU A 54 -1.67 -8.54 13.38
C LEU A 54 -1.21 -7.44 14.35
N ARG A 55 -1.15 -6.20 13.86
CA ARG A 55 -0.87 -5.01 14.66
C ARG A 55 -1.89 -4.79 15.79
N VAL A 56 -3.15 -5.08 15.54
CA VAL A 56 -4.21 -5.00 16.56
C VAL A 56 -4.14 -6.18 17.51
N LEU A 57 -3.88 -7.40 17.01
CA LEU A 57 -3.67 -8.58 17.87
C LEU A 57 -2.46 -8.40 18.79
N ASP A 58 -1.41 -7.73 18.32
CA ASP A 58 -0.24 -7.38 19.12
C ASP A 58 -0.59 -6.43 20.28
N GLN A 59 -1.39 -5.41 20.02
CA GLN A 59 -1.91 -4.50 21.07
C GLN A 59 -2.80 -5.20 22.09
N LEU A 60 -3.55 -6.22 21.67
CA LEU A 60 -4.39 -7.04 22.54
C LEU A 60 -3.61 -8.10 23.33
N GLY A 61 -2.30 -8.27 23.06
CA GLY A 61 -1.48 -9.32 23.68
C GLY A 61 -1.78 -10.72 23.17
N CYS A 62 -2.42 -10.85 22.00
CA CYS A 62 -2.81 -12.12 21.39
C CYS A 62 -1.77 -12.65 20.39
N LEU A 63 -0.80 -11.81 19.94
CA LEU A 63 0.01 -12.10 18.75
C LEU A 63 0.89 -13.33 18.93
N ASP A 64 1.60 -13.46 20.06
CA ASP A 64 2.52 -14.58 20.30
C ASP A 64 1.75 -15.92 20.37
N ALA A 65 0.61 -15.94 21.06
CA ALA A 65 -0.26 -17.10 21.10
C ALA A 65 -0.87 -17.43 19.72
N PHE A 66 -1.13 -16.41 18.92
CA PHE A 66 -1.61 -16.58 17.56
C PHE A 66 -0.54 -17.16 16.64
N TYR A 67 0.70 -16.66 16.70
CA TYR A 67 1.81 -17.19 15.91
C TYR A 67 2.17 -18.63 16.29
N ALA A 68 2.03 -19.02 17.56
CA ALA A 68 2.34 -20.36 18.02
C ALA A 68 1.51 -21.48 17.33
N GLY A 69 0.37 -21.15 16.75
CA GLY A 69 -0.47 -22.13 16.02
C GLY A 69 -0.88 -21.68 14.62
N ALA A 70 -0.30 -20.59 14.12
CA ALA A 70 -0.45 -20.16 12.74
C ALA A 70 0.66 -20.76 11.86
N ASP A 71 0.36 -20.96 10.59
CA ASP A 71 1.31 -21.45 9.61
C ASP A 71 2.01 -20.25 8.94
N GLU A 72 3.31 -20.18 9.06
CA GLU A 72 4.15 -19.15 8.45
C GLU A 72 4.13 -19.25 6.92
N VAL A 73 4.22 -18.12 6.24
CA VAL A 73 4.34 -18.02 4.77
C VAL A 73 5.70 -17.44 4.44
N ASP A 74 6.66 -18.29 4.02
CA ASP A 74 8.00 -17.84 3.64
C ASP A 74 8.02 -17.30 2.22
N ASP A 75 7.33 -17.97 1.30
CA ASP A 75 7.30 -17.62 -0.11
C ASP A 75 5.88 -17.61 -0.68
N ILE A 76 5.67 -16.77 -1.68
CA ILE A 76 4.45 -16.75 -2.50
C ILE A 76 4.84 -17.03 -3.94
N THR A 77 4.21 -18.02 -4.57
CA THR A 77 4.40 -18.32 -5.99
C THR A 77 3.10 -18.10 -6.74
N VAL A 78 3.18 -17.39 -7.86
CA VAL A 78 2.05 -17.23 -8.80
C VAL A 78 2.39 -17.94 -10.09
N ARG A 79 1.50 -18.83 -10.49
CA ARG A 79 1.58 -19.61 -11.72
C ARG A 79 0.39 -19.27 -12.63
N VAL A 80 0.57 -19.38 -13.92
CA VAL A 80 -0.48 -19.17 -14.94
C VAL A 80 -0.44 -20.34 -15.91
N ASN A 81 -1.52 -21.11 -15.96
CA ASN A 81 -1.61 -22.32 -16.78
C ASN A 81 -0.39 -23.25 -16.60
N GLY A 82 0.00 -23.54 -15.36
CA GLY A 82 1.12 -24.42 -15.02
C GLY A 82 2.51 -23.78 -15.11
N VAL A 83 2.65 -22.54 -15.60
CA VAL A 83 3.92 -21.86 -15.75
C VAL A 83 4.16 -20.86 -14.61
N THR A 84 5.26 -21.00 -13.89
CA THR A 84 5.63 -20.04 -12.84
C THR A 84 5.98 -18.68 -13.43
N MET A 85 5.21 -17.67 -13.08
CA MET A 85 5.38 -16.30 -13.56
C MET A 85 6.31 -15.49 -12.66
N PHE A 86 6.17 -15.63 -11.37
CA PHE A 86 7.08 -15.04 -10.39
C PHE A 86 6.98 -15.77 -9.04
N SER A 87 8.09 -15.78 -8.32
CA SER A 87 8.17 -16.27 -6.95
C SER A 87 8.89 -15.17 -6.14
N PRO A 88 8.17 -14.29 -5.49
CA PRO A 88 8.78 -13.27 -4.65
C PRO A 88 9.16 -13.88 -3.31
N ALA A 89 10.42 -13.76 -2.89
CA ALA A 89 10.82 -13.99 -1.50
C ALA A 89 10.03 -13.03 -0.60
N THR A 90 9.28 -13.56 0.36
CA THR A 90 8.18 -12.80 0.94
C THR A 90 8.31 -12.53 2.42
N ALA A 91 8.58 -13.54 3.25
CA ALA A 91 8.51 -13.37 4.69
C ALA A 91 9.48 -12.31 5.21
N GLU A 92 10.78 -12.47 4.92
CA GLU A 92 11.79 -11.52 5.36
C GLU A 92 11.50 -10.09 4.86
N HIS A 93 11.03 -9.97 3.62
CA HIS A 93 10.72 -8.67 3.03
C HIS A 93 9.48 -8.03 3.65
N PHE A 94 8.45 -8.82 3.98
CA PHE A 94 7.25 -8.33 4.68
C PHE A 94 7.55 -7.90 6.11
N ILE A 95 8.33 -8.70 6.85
CA ILE A 95 8.77 -8.35 8.21
C ILE A 95 9.53 -7.03 8.19
N GLN A 96 10.49 -6.90 7.27
CA GLN A 96 11.26 -5.66 7.14
C GLN A 96 10.38 -4.46 6.78
N ARG A 97 9.38 -4.65 5.89
CA ARG A 97 8.49 -3.57 5.46
C ARG A 97 7.50 -3.15 6.53
N TYR A 98 6.91 -4.08 7.24
CA TYR A 98 5.73 -3.84 8.09
C TYR A 98 5.90 -4.28 9.55
N GLY A 99 6.99 -4.93 9.92
CA GLY A 99 7.26 -5.40 11.28
C GLY A 99 6.49 -6.66 11.70
N TYR A 100 5.72 -7.27 10.79
CA TYR A 100 4.89 -8.45 11.04
C TYR A 100 5.05 -9.46 9.92
N GLU A 101 4.95 -10.73 10.27
CA GLU A 101 4.96 -11.85 9.34
C GLU A 101 3.66 -11.94 8.54
N ILE A 102 3.68 -12.67 7.44
CA ILE A 102 2.46 -13.17 6.80
C ILE A 102 2.23 -14.56 7.36
N CYS A 103 1.01 -14.86 7.75
CA CYS A 103 0.67 -16.20 8.18
C CYS A 103 -0.72 -16.63 7.74
N CYS A 104 -0.87 -17.92 7.52
CA CYS A 104 -2.16 -18.58 7.35
C CYS A 104 -2.59 -19.16 8.69
N SER A 105 -3.86 -19.13 9.00
CA SER A 105 -4.36 -19.77 10.21
C SER A 105 -5.74 -20.36 10.02
N HIS A 106 -6.00 -21.43 10.72
CA HIS A 106 -7.34 -21.93 10.94
C HIS A 106 -8.19 -20.88 11.65
N ARG A 107 -9.40 -20.70 11.20
CA ARG A 107 -10.36 -19.81 11.87
C ARG A 107 -10.56 -20.21 13.34
N GLN A 108 -10.62 -21.52 13.65
CA GLN A 108 -10.78 -22.00 15.02
C GLN A 108 -9.61 -21.62 15.92
N HIS A 109 -8.38 -21.64 15.41
CA HIS A 109 -7.21 -21.22 16.18
C HIS A 109 -7.33 -19.76 16.63
N LEU A 110 -7.69 -18.85 15.71
CA LEU A 110 -7.91 -17.45 16.08
C LEU A 110 -9.03 -17.31 17.14
N LEU A 111 -10.14 -18.02 16.98
CA LEU A 111 -11.24 -17.98 17.96
C LEU A 111 -10.78 -18.46 19.33
N ASN A 112 -10.00 -19.55 19.39
CA ASN A 112 -9.45 -20.08 20.63
C ASN A 112 -8.51 -19.07 21.30
N VAL A 113 -7.58 -18.48 20.55
CA VAL A 113 -6.65 -17.47 21.08
C VAL A 113 -7.41 -16.26 21.64
N LEU A 114 -8.39 -15.75 20.90
CA LEU A 114 -9.20 -14.62 21.36
C LEU A 114 -10.05 -14.95 22.60
N LEU A 115 -10.61 -16.16 22.66
CA LEU A 115 -11.40 -16.61 23.80
C LEU A 115 -10.52 -16.82 25.04
N GLU A 116 -9.33 -17.44 24.87
CA GLU A 116 -8.40 -17.68 25.97
C GLU A 116 -7.81 -16.39 26.53
N ASN A 117 -7.66 -15.35 25.72
CA ASN A 117 -7.15 -14.05 26.15
C ASN A 117 -8.16 -13.25 27.02
N LEU A 118 -9.46 -13.58 26.98
CA LEU A 118 -10.47 -12.95 27.82
C LEU A 118 -10.30 -13.39 29.28
N LYS A 119 -10.33 -12.43 30.19
CA LYS A 119 -10.29 -12.66 31.64
C LYS A 119 -11.64 -13.14 32.18
N ASP A 120 -12.73 -12.56 31.64
CA ASP A 120 -14.10 -12.85 32.05
C ASP A 120 -14.88 -13.52 30.91
N LYS A 121 -14.72 -14.84 30.77
CA LYS A 121 -15.44 -15.64 29.75
C LYS A 121 -16.94 -15.75 30.02
N SER A 122 -17.43 -15.41 31.21
CA SER A 122 -18.87 -15.46 31.55
C SER A 122 -19.70 -14.44 30.77
N LYS A 123 -19.04 -13.44 30.16
CA LYS A 123 -19.69 -12.45 29.31
C LYS A 123 -19.95 -12.96 27.88
N ILE A 124 -19.46 -14.12 27.51
CA ILE A 124 -19.71 -14.77 26.22
C ILE A 124 -20.84 -15.76 26.41
N LEU A 125 -22.04 -15.37 26.01
CA LEU A 125 -23.26 -16.16 26.21
C LEU A 125 -23.61 -16.91 24.92
N VAL A 126 -23.56 -18.22 24.98
CA VAL A 126 -23.95 -19.14 23.88
C VAL A 126 -25.45 -19.50 23.96
N ASN A 127 -26.01 -20.04 22.86
CA ASN A 127 -27.45 -20.32 22.70
C ASN A 127 -28.35 -19.08 22.81
N LYS A 128 -27.80 -17.89 22.61
CA LYS A 128 -28.49 -16.61 22.68
C LYS A 128 -28.76 -16.06 21.27
N ARG A 129 -29.73 -16.66 20.59
CA ARG A 129 -30.15 -16.24 19.25
C ARG A 129 -31.03 -14.98 19.32
N VAL A 130 -30.46 -13.84 18.99
CA VAL A 130 -31.18 -12.58 18.88
C VAL A 130 -32.24 -12.67 17.77
N HIS A 131 -33.41 -12.12 17.99
CA HIS A 131 -34.51 -12.05 17.02
C HIS A 131 -35.15 -10.68 16.90
N GLU A 132 -35.05 -9.83 17.92
CA GLU A 132 -35.60 -8.48 17.92
C GLU A 132 -34.70 -7.54 18.73
N ILE A 133 -34.62 -6.29 18.30
CA ILE A 133 -33.93 -5.19 19.00
C ILE A 133 -34.92 -4.03 19.11
N VAL A 134 -35.07 -3.50 20.33
CA VAL A 134 -35.95 -2.37 20.64
C VAL A 134 -35.06 -1.22 21.15
N GLU A 135 -35.12 -0.09 20.49
CA GLU A 135 -34.46 1.13 20.98
C GLU A 135 -35.42 1.86 21.94
N THR A 136 -34.89 2.26 23.09
CA THR A 136 -35.60 3.04 24.11
C THR A 136 -34.90 4.39 24.29
N ASP A 137 -35.52 5.30 25.04
CA ASP A 137 -34.92 6.61 25.34
C ASP A 137 -33.56 6.47 26.08
N SER A 138 -33.42 5.45 26.92
CA SER A 138 -32.24 5.23 27.76
C SER A 138 -31.20 4.28 27.18
N GLY A 139 -31.53 3.50 26.13
CA GLY A 139 -30.63 2.50 25.59
C GLY A 139 -31.29 1.56 24.58
N VAL A 140 -30.90 0.30 24.64
CA VAL A 140 -31.43 -0.77 23.76
C VAL A 140 -31.80 -2.00 24.59
N GLU A 141 -32.85 -2.68 24.16
CA GLU A 141 -33.29 -3.99 24.62
C GLU A 141 -33.08 -5.01 23.50
N VAL A 142 -32.32 -6.05 23.76
CA VAL A 142 -32.00 -7.11 22.79
C VAL A 142 -32.69 -8.39 23.23
N LEU A 143 -33.69 -8.84 22.47
CA LEU A 143 -34.52 -9.99 22.76
C LEU A 143 -33.97 -11.25 22.08
N THR A 144 -33.85 -12.31 22.83
CA THR A 144 -33.39 -13.62 22.35
C THR A 144 -34.51 -14.63 22.27
N LYS A 145 -34.42 -15.64 21.40
CA LYS A 145 -35.47 -16.62 21.14
C LYS A 145 -35.85 -17.48 22.35
N ASP A 146 -35.00 -17.57 23.35
CA ASP A 146 -35.27 -18.24 24.63
C ASP A 146 -36.03 -17.36 25.64
N GLY A 147 -36.41 -16.14 25.24
CA GLY A 147 -37.21 -15.22 26.01
C GLY A 147 -36.44 -14.30 26.96
N GLU A 148 -35.13 -14.35 26.96
CA GLU A 148 -34.28 -13.41 27.74
C GLU A 148 -34.15 -12.06 27.05
N VAL A 149 -33.97 -11.00 27.86
CA VAL A 149 -33.77 -9.62 27.41
C VAL A 149 -32.43 -9.10 27.96
N TYR A 150 -31.61 -8.54 27.08
CA TYR A 150 -30.33 -7.96 27.42
C TYR A 150 -30.36 -6.44 27.19
N PHE A 151 -29.90 -5.68 28.16
CA PHE A 151 -29.90 -4.23 28.14
C PHE A 151 -28.50 -3.70 27.83
N GLY A 152 -28.40 -2.62 27.04
CA GLY A 152 -27.17 -1.91 26.75
C GLY A 152 -27.43 -0.49 26.28
N ASP A 153 -26.36 0.28 26.14
CA ASP A 153 -26.44 1.62 25.54
C ASP A 153 -26.40 1.57 24.01
N ILE A 154 -25.70 0.58 23.47
CA ILE A 154 -25.58 0.32 22.03
C ILE A 154 -25.56 -1.17 21.71
N VAL A 155 -25.87 -1.50 20.45
CA VAL A 155 -25.69 -2.84 19.87
C VAL A 155 -24.66 -2.77 18.76
N ILE A 156 -23.69 -3.72 18.79
CA ILE A 156 -22.75 -3.94 17.70
C ILE A 156 -23.07 -5.27 17.02
N GLY A 157 -23.46 -5.22 15.75
CA GLY A 157 -23.67 -6.39 14.91
C GLY A 157 -22.34 -6.92 14.37
N ALA A 158 -21.89 -8.06 14.89
CA ALA A 158 -20.75 -8.85 14.43
C ALA A 158 -21.21 -10.25 13.98
N ASP A 159 -22.45 -10.36 13.51
CA ASP A 159 -23.24 -11.57 13.26
C ASP A 159 -23.21 -12.02 11.78
N GLY A 160 -22.29 -11.45 11.01
CA GLY A 160 -21.95 -11.91 9.68
C GLY A 160 -22.93 -11.51 8.59
N VAL A 161 -22.80 -12.13 7.43
CA VAL A 161 -23.52 -11.77 6.20
C VAL A 161 -25.04 -11.86 6.31
N HIS A 162 -25.57 -12.68 7.23
CA HIS A 162 -27.01 -12.79 7.48
C HIS A 162 -27.47 -12.02 8.72
N SER A 163 -26.80 -10.91 9.00
CA SER A 163 -26.98 -10.10 10.20
C SER A 163 -28.44 -9.82 10.57
N ILE A 164 -28.79 -10.19 11.81
CA ILE A 164 -30.08 -9.82 12.39
C ILE A 164 -30.06 -8.34 12.80
N VAL A 165 -28.92 -7.84 13.27
CA VAL A 165 -28.78 -6.42 13.65
C VAL A 165 -29.07 -5.53 12.45
N ARG A 166 -28.55 -5.87 11.27
CA ARG A 166 -28.81 -5.12 10.04
C ARG A 166 -30.30 -5.17 9.66
N LYS A 167 -30.95 -6.32 9.78
CA LYS A 167 -32.38 -6.45 9.52
C LYS A 167 -33.19 -5.57 10.46
N GLU A 168 -32.82 -5.52 11.74
CA GLU A 168 -33.48 -4.68 12.73
C GLU A 168 -33.27 -3.18 12.47
N MET A 169 -32.04 -2.78 12.10
CA MET A 169 -31.76 -1.41 11.66
C MET A 169 -32.66 -1.02 10.49
N ARG A 170 -32.83 -1.87 9.49
CA ARG A 170 -33.69 -1.65 8.32
C ARG A 170 -35.17 -1.59 8.72
N ARG A 171 -35.60 -2.49 9.59
CA ARG A 171 -36.97 -2.50 10.13
C ARG A 171 -37.32 -1.18 10.84
N MET A 172 -36.37 -0.67 11.63
CA MET A 172 -36.56 0.58 12.35
C MET A 172 -36.49 1.80 11.42
N ALA A 173 -35.54 1.81 10.48
CA ALA A 173 -35.44 2.86 9.48
C ALA A 173 -36.71 2.97 8.62
N ALA A 174 -37.33 1.84 8.25
CA ALA A 174 -38.58 1.81 7.50
C ALA A 174 -39.76 2.43 8.24
N LYS A 175 -39.77 2.38 9.59
CA LYS A 175 -40.79 3.08 10.41
C LYS A 175 -40.60 4.59 10.38
N VAL A 176 -39.37 5.08 10.20
CA VAL A 176 -39.05 6.51 10.10
C VAL A 176 -39.37 7.03 8.69
N SER A 177 -38.91 6.32 7.66
CA SER A 177 -39.19 6.65 6.27
C SER A 177 -39.03 5.43 5.36
N PRO A 178 -40.03 5.12 4.50
CA PRO A 178 -39.88 4.07 3.47
C PRO A 178 -38.73 4.34 2.47
N ASN A 179 -38.34 5.60 2.30
CA ASN A 179 -37.29 6.04 1.40
C ASN A 179 -35.94 6.23 2.13
N HIS A 180 -35.81 5.74 3.36
CA HIS A 180 -34.55 5.82 4.07
C HIS A 180 -33.47 5.04 3.30
N PRO A 181 -32.20 5.52 3.20
CA PRO A 181 -31.10 4.82 2.45
C PRO A 181 -30.96 3.35 2.85
N LEU A 182 -30.99 3.02 4.13
CA LEU A 182 -30.96 1.64 4.64
C LEU A 182 -32.11 0.76 4.09
N VAL A 183 -33.26 1.33 3.73
CA VAL A 183 -34.41 0.57 3.21
C VAL A 183 -34.28 0.36 1.71
N THR A 184 -33.72 1.34 1.00
CA THR A 184 -33.63 1.37 -0.47
C THR A 184 -32.35 0.81 -1.04
N GLU A 185 -31.30 0.67 -0.24
CA GLU A 185 -30.02 0.11 -0.71
C GLU A 185 -30.16 -1.36 -1.16
N ASP A 186 -29.35 -1.75 -2.12
CA ASP A 186 -29.30 -3.14 -2.60
C ASP A 186 -28.52 -4.02 -1.61
N GLU A 187 -29.21 -4.82 -0.82
CA GLU A 187 -28.61 -5.76 0.13
C GLU A 187 -28.16 -7.07 -0.53
N GLU A 188 -28.52 -7.28 -1.77
CA GLU A 188 -28.36 -8.59 -2.38
C GLU A 188 -26.96 -8.79 -2.93
N GLY A 189 -26.33 -7.71 -3.46
CA GLY A 189 -25.07 -7.80 -4.16
C GLY A 189 -25.10 -8.78 -5.34
N ILE A 190 -24.02 -8.85 -6.06
CA ILE A 190 -23.86 -9.80 -7.16
C ILE A 190 -22.81 -10.85 -6.76
N ILE A 191 -23.14 -12.12 -6.99
CA ILE A 191 -22.26 -13.26 -6.78
C ILE A 191 -21.79 -13.72 -8.15
N GLU A 192 -20.51 -13.58 -8.42
CA GLU A 192 -19.90 -14.00 -9.68
C GLU A 192 -18.99 -15.22 -9.52
N TYR A 193 -18.61 -15.55 -8.29
CA TYR A 193 -17.72 -16.65 -7.97
C TYR A 193 -18.27 -17.54 -6.85
N ALA A 194 -17.93 -18.83 -6.92
CA ALA A 194 -18.06 -19.75 -5.81
C ALA A 194 -16.67 -20.23 -5.38
N ASN A 195 -16.51 -20.48 -4.10
CA ASN A 195 -15.26 -20.99 -3.52
C ASN A 195 -15.51 -22.36 -2.88
N MET A 196 -14.66 -23.32 -3.21
CA MET A 196 -14.52 -24.60 -2.54
C MET A 196 -13.18 -24.63 -1.83
N PHE A 197 -13.13 -25.17 -0.62
CA PHE A 197 -11.90 -25.20 0.19
C PHE A 197 -11.86 -26.44 1.10
N GLY A 198 -10.66 -26.82 1.50
CA GLY A 198 -10.43 -27.94 2.40
C GLY A 198 -9.02 -27.95 2.97
N ILE A 199 -8.76 -28.99 3.75
CA ILE A 199 -7.48 -29.26 4.41
C ILE A 199 -7.09 -30.69 4.09
N ALA A 200 -5.93 -30.87 3.46
CA ALA A 200 -5.47 -32.15 2.98
C ALA A 200 -4.13 -32.57 3.60
N TYR A 201 -3.97 -33.89 3.75
CA TYR A 201 -2.69 -34.55 3.95
C TYR A 201 -2.51 -35.54 2.80
N ILE A 202 -1.44 -35.40 2.04
CA ILE A 202 -1.17 -36.24 0.86
C ILE A 202 0.27 -36.74 0.86
N ASP A 203 0.51 -37.93 0.29
CA ASP A 203 1.85 -38.52 0.15
C ASP A 203 2.65 -37.94 -1.04
N LYS A 204 2.33 -36.72 -1.47
CA LYS A 204 3.04 -36.01 -2.54
C LYS A 204 3.76 -34.81 -1.94
N PRO A 205 5.00 -34.51 -2.39
CA PRO A 205 5.76 -33.41 -1.84
C PRO A 205 5.14 -32.06 -2.22
N PHE A 206 4.76 -31.28 -1.22
CA PHE A 206 4.41 -29.88 -1.35
C PHE A 206 5.40 -29.05 -0.51
N PRO A 207 6.01 -27.98 -1.05
CA PRO A 207 6.98 -27.19 -0.29
C PRO A 207 6.35 -26.59 0.97
N PRO A 208 6.95 -26.80 2.14
CA PRO A 208 6.46 -26.21 3.37
C PRO A 208 6.56 -24.69 3.31
N ARG A 209 5.64 -24.02 4.00
CA ARG A 209 5.56 -22.56 4.12
C ARG A 209 5.43 -21.80 2.78
N LEU A 210 5.08 -22.51 1.69
CA LEU A 210 4.81 -21.93 0.38
C LEU A 210 3.32 -21.64 0.24
N LEU A 211 2.97 -20.40 -0.12
CA LEU A 211 1.65 -20.03 -0.62
C LEU A 211 1.69 -20.04 -2.15
N ALA A 212 1.06 -21.01 -2.77
CA ALA A 212 0.99 -21.15 -4.22
C ALA A 212 -0.38 -20.71 -4.75
N MET A 213 -0.37 -19.91 -5.78
CA MET A 213 -1.56 -19.49 -6.54
C MET A 213 -1.41 -20.00 -7.98
N GLU A 214 -2.44 -20.67 -8.50
CA GLU A 214 -2.51 -21.12 -9.86
C GLU A 214 -3.69 -20.43 -10.56
N ALA A 215 -3.41 -19.66 -11.62
CA ALA A 215 -4.39 -18.94 -12.42
C ALA A 215 -4.74 -19.71 -13.68
N ASN A 216 -6.04 -19.93 -13.90
CA ASN A 216 -6.58 -20.61 -15.05
C ASN A 216 -7.82 -19.91 -15.59
N GLN A 217 -8.19 -20.20 -16.85
CA GLN A 217 -9.37 -19.61 -17.45
C GLN A 217 -10.65 -19.94 -16.66
N GLY A 218 -11.30 -18.90 -16.13
CA GLY A 218 -12.55 -18.99 -15.35
C GLY A 218 -12.38 -19.49 -13.90
N ARG A 219 -11.14 -19.75 -13.44
CA ARG A 219 -10.90 -20.26 -12.08
C ARG A 219 -9.50 -19.98 -11.56
N SER A 220 -9.35 -20.09 -10.27
CA SER A 220 -8.04 -19.97 -9.61
C SER A 220 -7.94 -20.95 -8.45
N TYR A 221 -6.73 -21.39 -8.16
CA TYR A 221 -6.40 -22.23 -7.02
C TYR A 221 -5.48 -21.48 -6.08
N LEU A 222 -5.63 -21.78 -4.79
CA LEU A 222 -4.73 -21.33 -3.75
C LEU A 222 -4.37 -22.54 -2.89
N SER A 223 -3.09 -22.75 -2.62
CA SER A 223 -2.60 -23.82 -1.77
C SER A 223 -1.52 -23.31 -0.84
N HIS A 224 -1.54 -23.74 0.41
CA HIS A 224 -0.52 -23.40 1.38
C HIS A 224 -0.12 -24.64 2.17
N GLY A 225 1.15 -25.01 2.10
CA GLY A 225 1.71 -26.13 2.87
C GLY A 225 2.38 -25.66 4.16
N ASN A 226 2.13 -26.36 5.27
CA ASN A 226 2.85 -26.13 6.51
C ASN A 226 4.04 -27.09 6.69
N ALA A 227 4.79 -26.91 7.77
CA ALA A 227 5.95 -27.75 8.08
C ALA A 227 5.59 -29.22 8.42
N GLU A 228 4.34 -29.47 8.80
CA GLU A 228 3.84 -30.80 9.22
C GLU A 228 3.21 -31.59 8.05
N GLY A 229 3.28 -31.07 6.82
CA GLY A 229 2.71 -31.70 5.62
C GLY A 229 1.21 -31.44 5.43
N ARG A 230 0.60 -30.57 6.22
CA ARG A 230 -0.79 -30.13 6.04
C ARG A 230 -0.86 -29.13 4.89
N ILE A 231 -1.82 -29.32 4.00
CA ILE A 231 -2.06 -28.41 2.87
C ILE A 231 -3.44 -27.79 3.01
N LEU A 232 -3.48 -26.47 3.22
CA LEU A 232 -4.69 -25.67 3.07
C LEU A 232 -4.90 -25.40 1.58
N TRP A 233 -6.10 -25.65 1.07
CA TRP A 233 -6.36 -25.45 -0.36
C TRP A 233 -7.73 -24.84 -0.63
N GLY A 234 -7.84 -24.16 -1.76
CA GLY A 234 -9.08 -23.56 -2.24
C GLY A 234 -9.13 -23.50 -3.77
N LEU A 235 -10.31 -23.75 -4.31
CA LEU A 235 -10.68 -23.48 -5.70
C LEU A 235 -11.71 -22.35 -5.71
N THR A 236 -11.45 -21.31 -6.47
CA THR A 236 -12.45 -20.28 -6.77
C THR A 236 -12.81 -20.36 -8.24
N GLU A 237 -14.06 -20.67 -8.55
CA GLU A 237 -14.58 -20.81 -9.92
C GLU A 237 -15.61 -19.72 -10.23
N LYS A 238 -15.52 -19.15 -11.44
CA LYS A 238 -16.48 -18.18 -11.93
C LYS A 238 -17.79 -18.87 -12.26
N LEU A 239 -18.89 -18.30 -11.81
CA LEU A 239 -20.23 -18.80 -12.13
C LEU A 239 -20.55 -18.55 -13.62
N PRO A 240 -21.26 -19.47 -14.27
CA PRO A 240 -21.68 -19.27 -15.66
C PRO A 240 -22.56 -18.03 -15.87
N VAL A 241 -23.37 -17.72 -14.87
CA VAL A 241 -24.23 -16.54 -14.84
C VAL A 241 -24.14 -15.92 -13.45
N PRO A 242 -23.94 -14.60 -13.35
CA PRO A 242 -23.98 -13.89 -12.06
C PRO A 242 -25.34 -14.07 -11.37
N ILE A 243 -25.33 -14.25 -10.05
CA ILE A 243 -26.52 -14.52 -9.25
C ILE A 243 -26.73 -13.37 -8.27
N LYS A 244 -27.97 -12.91 -8.07
CA LYS A 244 -28.28 -11.98 -6.98
C LYS A 244 -28.29 -12.70 -5.64
N GLY A 245 -27.83 -12.02 -4.59
CA GLY A 245 -27.57 -12.61 -3.26
C GLY A 245 -28.77 -13.33 -2.64
N LYS A 246 -30.03 -12.87 -2.88
CA LYS A 246 -31.24 -13.59 -2.42
C LYS A 246 -31.41 -14.99 -3.01
N ASN A 247 -30.84 -15.20 -4.20
CA ASN A 247 -30.87 -16.47 -4.91
C ASN A 247 -29.56 -17.26 -4.71
N ALA A 248 -28.73 -16.86 -3.73
CA ALA A 248 -27.47 -17.53 -3.42
C ALA A 248 -27.70 -19.03 -3.18
N PRO A 249 -27.01 -19.93 -3.92
CA PRO A 249 -27.21 -21.37 -3.77
C PRO A 249 -26.67 -21.80 -2.39
N ARG A 250 -27.36 -22.81 -1.84
CA ARG A 250 -26.83 -23.60 -0.73
C ARG A 250 -26.24 -24.86 -1.32
N TYR A 251 -24.92 -24.86 -1.44
CA TYR A 251 -24.21 -26.01 -1.99
C TYR A 251 -24.32 -27.23 -1.07
N THR A 252 -24.50 -28.37 -1.70
CA THR A 252 -24.60 -29.69 -1.07
C THR A 252 -23.35 -30.52 -1.31
N GLN A 253 -23.24 -31.67 -0.68
CA GLN A 253 -22.16 -32.62 -0.95
C GLN A 253 -22.16 -33.09 -2.43
N ALA A 254 -23.35 -33.27 -3.03
CA ALA A 254 -23.47 -33.61 -4.45
C ALA A 254 -22.90 -32.52 -5.38
N ASP A 255 -23.05 -31.24 -5.03
CA ASP A 255 -22.46 -30.14 -5.80
C ASP A 255 -20.93 -30.17 -5.73
N ILE A 256 -20.39 -30.49 -4.56
CA ILE A 256 -18.94 -30.67 -4.36
C ILE A 256 -18.42 -31.83 -5.22
N GLU A 257 -19.08 -32.98 -5.16
CA GLU A 257 -18.71 -34.17 -5.94
C GLU A 257 -18.76 -33.90 -7.46
N ALA A 258 -19.80 -33.23 -7.93
CA ALA A 258 -19.92 -32.83 -9.34
C ALA A 258 -18.78 -31.87 -9.76
N LEU A 259 -18.37 -30.95 -8.86
CA LEU A 259 -17.25 -30.06 -9.11
C LEU A 259 -15.92 -30.83 -9.17
N ILE A 260 -15.72 -31.82 -8.30
CA ILE A 260 -14.54 -32.68 -8.30
C ILE A 260 -14.50 -33.58 -9.55
N GLU A 261 -15.63 -34.14 -9.97
CA GLU A 261 -15.71 -34.87 -11.25
C GLU A 261 -15.27 -34.02 -12.44
N LYS A 262 -15.68 -32.75 -12.43
CA LYS A 262 -15.35 -31.77 -13.49
C LYS A 262 -13.90 -31.30 -13.43
N ARG A 263 -13.29 -31.14 -12.25
CA ARG A 263 -12.03 -30.42 -12.01
C ARG A 263 -10.94 -31.25 -11.34
N GLY A 264 -11.22 -32.48 -10.95
CA GLY A 264 -10.29 -33.31 -10.18
C GLY A 264 -8.93 -33.52 -10.83
N GLU A 265 -8.85 -33.51 -12.16
CA GLU A 265 -7.61 -33.65 -12.92
C GLU A 265 -6.85 -32.32 -13.09
N ASP A 266 -7.42 -31.18 -12.67
CA ASP A 266 -6.73 -29.89 -12.76
C ASP A 266 -5.49 -29.91 -11.86
N GLU A 267 -4.32 -29.56 -12.40
CA GLU A 267 -3.08 -29.42 -11.66
C GLU A 267 -3.11 -28.13 -10.83
N VAL A 268 -3.06 -28.28 -9.52
CA VAL A 268 -3.04 -27.18 -8.55
C VAL A 268 -1.61 -26.75 -8.23
N PHE A 269 -0.70 -27.71 -8.21
CA PHE A 269 0.74 -27.53 -8.04
C PHE A 269 1.47 -28.64 -8.81
N PRO A 270 2.74 -28.49 -9.23
CA PRO A 270 3.43 -29.50 -10.00
C PRO A 270 3.29 -30.91 -9.41
N GLY A 271 2.62 -31.80 -10.16
CA GLY A 271 2.37 -33.18 -9.77
C GLY A 271 1.25 -33.40 -8.74
N ILE A 272 0.52 -32.35 -8.34
CA ILE A 272 -0.59 -32.40 -7.40
C ILE A 272 -1.86 -31.89 -8.06
N THR A 273 -2.88 -32.73 -8.11
CA THR A 273 -4.19 -32.37 -8.68
C THR A 273 -5.19 -31.97 -7.60
N LEU A 274 -6.28 -31.32 -8.00
CA LEU A 274 -7.40 -31.04 -7.09
C LEU A 274 -7.98 -32.32 -6.50
N GLY A 275 -8.06 -33.40 -7.30
CA GLY A 275 -8.52 -34.70 -6.85
C GLY A 275 -7.66 -35.32 -5.77
N ASP A 276 -6.32 -35.13 -5.84
CA ASP A 276 -5.41 -35.56 -4.77
C ASP A 276 -5.72 -34.81 -3.46
N LEU A 277 -5.87 -33.51 -3.54
CA LEU A 277 -6.18 -32.67 -2.36
C LEU A 277 -7.55 -33.03 -1.77
N TYR A 278 -8.56 -33.24 -2.60
CA TYR A 278 -9.89 -33.62 -2.15
C TYR A 278 -9.89 -35.00 -1.44
N LYS A 279 -9.24 -36.01 -2.04
CA LYS A 279 -9.12 -37.35 -1.47
C LYS A 279 -8.32 -37.35 -0.16
N GLY A 280 -7.28 -36.52 -0.09
CA GLY A 280 -6.45 -36.36 1.10
C GLY A 280 -7.07 -35.47 2.19
N SER A 281 -8.25 -34.90 1.96
CA SER A 281 -8.89 -34.02 2.94
C SER A 281 -9.40 -34.78 4.15
N SER A 282 -8.91 -34.38 5.32
CA SER A 282 -9.24 -34.99 6.63
C SER A 282 -10.48 -34.38 7.27
N GLU A 283 -10.87 -33.19 6.84
CA GLU A 283 -12.03 -32.47 7.34
C GLU A 283 -13.05 -32.26 6.23
N ALA A 284 -14.30 -31.98 6.60
CA ALA A 284 -15.36 -31.72 5.63
C ALA A 284 -14.99 -30.58 4.70
N ASN A 285 -15.02 -30.82 3.39
CA ASN A 285 -14.82 -29.78 2.40
C ASN A 285 -16.04 -28.84 2.40
N GLY A 286 -15.77 -27.53 2.29
CA GLY A 286 -16.79 -26.51 2.22
C GLY A 286 -16.91 -25.91 0.81
N MET A 287 -18.14 -25.61 0.37
CA MET A 287 -18.39 -24.84 -0.82
C MET A 287 -19.35 -23.70 -0.51
N GLN A 288 -19.06 -22.49 -0.96
CA GLN A 288 -19.87 -21.31 -0.68
C GLN A 288 -19.86 -20.31 -1.84
N PRO A 289 -20.97 -19.61 -2.07
CA PRO A 289 -21.01 -18.48 -2.99
C PRO A 289 -20.27 -17.29 -2.37
N LEU A 290 -19.51 -16.56 -3.20
CA LEU A 290 -18.74 -15.40 -2.76
C LEU A 290 -19.54 -14.12 -3.03
N GLN A 291 -20.19 -13.60 -2.01
CA GLN A 291 -20.80 -12.27 -2.06
C GLN A 291 -19.71 -11.20 -2.09
N ASN A 292 -19.95 -10.13 -2.84
CA ASN A 292 -18.98 -9.03 -3.01
C ASN A 292 -19.73 -7.70 -2.96
N LEU A 293 -19.84 -7.13 -1.75
CA LEU A 293 -20.59 -5.89 -1.50
C LEU A 293 -20.03 -5.12 -0.31
N VAL A 294 -20.23 -3.82 -0.31
CA VAL A 294 -20.10 -2.93 0.85
C VAL A 294 -21.42 -2.19 0.98
N PHE A 295 -21.98 -2.18 2.16
CA PHE A 295 -23.23 -1.47 2.41
C PHE A 295 -22.97 0.04 2.52
N ASP A 296 -23.93 0.85 2.05
CA ASP A 296 -23.82 2.31 2.08
C ASP A 296 -23.96 2.87 3.49
N SER A 297 -24.80 2.22 4.33
CA SER A 297 -25.07 2.63 5.71
C SER A 297 -24.73 1.49 6.69
N TRP A 298 -23.86 1.75 7.65
CA TRP A 298 -23.44 0.75 8.63
C TRP A 298 -24.11 0.89 9.99
N HIS A 299 -24.89 1.94 10.22
CA HIS A 299 -25.52 2.22 11.50
C HIS A 299 -26.92 2.82 11.35
N PHE A 300 -27.70 2.68 12.41
CA PHE A 300 -28.98 3.37 12.59
C PHE A 300 -29.30 3.47 14.09
N GLY A 301 -29.58 4.67 14.58
CA GLY A 301 -29.82 4.92 15.99
C GLY A 301 -28.70 4.41 16.88
N ARG A 302 -29.01 3.53 17.82
CA ARG A 302 -28.05 2.93 18.75
C ARG A 302 -27.44 1.61 18.26
N MET A 303 -27.59 1.28 16.98
CA MET A 303 -27.08 0.06 16.36
C MET A 303 -26.03 0.36 15.31
N VAL A 304 -24.97 -0.45 15.26
CA VAL A 304 -23.90 -0.40 14.24
C VAL A 304 -23.48 -1.80 13.84
N THR A 305 -23.14 -2.02 12.57
CA THR A 305 -22.60 -3.27 12.04
C THR A 305 -21.14 -3.12 11.67
N VAL A 306 -20.34 -4.20 11.80
CA VAL A 306 -18.91 -4.26 11.47
C VAL A 306 -18.54 -5.61 10.86
N GLY A 307 -17.47 -5.65 10.07
CA GLY A 307 -17.04 -6.86 9.39
C GLY A 307 -18.07 -7.38 8.38
N ASP A 308 -18.25 -8.70 8.30
CA ASP A 308 -19.15 -9.35 7.33
C ASP A 308 -20.62 -8.91 7.43
N SER A 309 -21.02 -8.23 8.49
CA SER A 309 -22.34 -7.62 8.63
C SER A 309 -22.43 -6.22 8.01
N ALA A 310 -21.31 -5.58 7.70
CA ALA A 310 -21.22 -4.29 7.03
C ALA A 310 -20.68 -4.40 5.60
N HIS A 311 -19.84 -5.38 5.33
CA HIS A 311 -19.20 -5.59 4.01
C HIS A 311 -18.75 -7.03 3.81
N LYS A 312 -18.71 -7.46 2.58
CA LYS A 312 -18.22 -8.77 2.17
C LYS A 312 -17.38 -8.66 0.92
N MET A 313 -16.31 -9.43 0.83
CA MET A 313 -15.42 -9.43 -0.32
C MET A 313 -14.96 -10.85 -0.69
N VAL A 314 -14.52 -11.04 -1.93
CA VAL A 314 -13.96 -12.31 -2.39
C VAL A 314 -12.71 -12.66 -1.59
N THR A 315 -12.44 -13.95 -1.45
CA THR A 315 -11.51 -14.51 -0.44
C THR A 315 -10.03 -14.39 -0.81
N LEU A 316 -9.71 -14.19 -2.08
CA LEU A 316 -8.34 -14.37 -2.62
C LEU A 316 -7.26 -13.54 -1.91
N THR A 317 -7.58 -12.33 -1.49
CA THR A 317 -6.63 -11.44 -0.79
C THR A 317 -6.59 -11.63 0.72
N GLY A 318 -7.44 -12.50 1.26
CA GLY A 318 -7.55 -12.75 2.70
C GLY A 318 -8.04 -11.57 3.54
N GLN A 319 -8.62 -10.53 2.93
CA GLN A 319 -8.89 -9.27 3.63
C GLN A 319 -10.17 -9.25 4.48
N GLY A 320 -11.08 -10.20 4.36
CA GLY A 320 -12.35 -10.16 5.11
C GLY A 320 -12.15 -10.02 6.63
N CYS A 321 -11.43 -10.95 7.25
CA CYS A 321 -11.15 -10.91 8.69
C CYS A 321 -10.24 -9.73 9.08
N ASN A 322 -9.24 -9.43 8.24
CA ASN A 322 -8.33 -8.30 8.46
C ASN A 322 -9.09 -6.97 8.52
N MET A 323 -10.03 -6.73 7.59
CA MET A 323 -10.87 -5.52 7.58
C MET A 323 -11.83 -5.47 8.77
N ALA A 324 -12.42 -6.60 9.15
CA ALA A 324 -13.31 -6.68 10.30
C ALA A 324 -12.62 -6.30 11.62
N ILE A 325 -11.38 -6.75 11.82
CA ILE A 325 -10.56 -6.36 12.98
C ILE A 325 -10.27 -4.85 12.95
N GLN A 326 -10.03 -4.30 11.79
CA GLN A 326 -9.78 -2.87 11.60
C GLN A 326 -11.04 -2.02 11.84
N ASP A 327 -12.23 -2.51 11.45
CA ASP A 327 -13.50 -1.83 11.74
C ASP A 327 -13.76 -1.77 13.24
N ALA A 328 -13.52 -2.89 13.94
CA ALA A 328 -13.63 -2.96 15.39
C ALA A 328 -12.72 -1.94 16.08
N ALA A 329 -11.45 -1.84 15.64
CA ALA A 329 -10.50 -0.89 16.19
C ALA A 329 -10.92 0.58 15.94
N ALA A 330 -11.39 0.89 14.73
CA ALA A 330 -11.87 2.23 14.39
C ALA A 330 -13.12 2.62 15.22
N LEU A 331 -14.05 1.68 15.40
CA LEU A 331 -15.25 1.88 16.23
C LEU A 331 -14.86 2.13 17.69
N MET A 332 -13.97 1.32 18.25
CA MET A 332 -13.51 1.49 19.63
C MET A 332 -12.81 2.82 19.84
N ASN A 333 -11.99 3.28 18.88
CA ASN A 333 -11.37 4.59 18.94
C ASN A 333 -12.42 5.73 18.93
N SER A 334 -13.43 5.63 18.06
CA SER A 334 -14.50 6.63 17.98
C SER A 334 -15.34 6.69 19.24
N LEU A 335 -15.68 5.54 19.82
CA LEU A 335 -16.44 5.45 21.07
C LEU A 335 -15.62 5.94 22.28
N THR A 336 -14.37 5.49 22.44
CA THR A 336 -13.56 5.85 23.61
C THR A 336 -13.23 7.33 23.68
N ARG A 337 -13.01 8.00 22.55
CA ARG A 337 -12.84 9.47 22.50
C ARG A 337 -14.05 10.20 23.07
N ARG A 338 -15.27 9.72 22.80
CA ARG A 338 -16.52 10.31 23.30
C ARG A 338 -16.78 9.94 24.73
N LEU A 339 -16.57 8.68 25.12
CA LEU A 339 -16.68 8.24 26.51
C LEU A 339 -15.77 9.08 27.45
N ASP A 340 -14.54 9.35 27.03
CA ASP A 340 -13.65 10.21 27.80
C ASP A 340 -14.13 11.67 27.84
N LYS A 341 -14.65 12.20 26.71
CA LYS A 341 -15.18 13.57 26.62
C LYS A 341 -16.40 13.81 27.51
N TYR A 342 -17.28 12.82 27.62
CA TYR A 342 -18.56 12.94 28.32
C TYR A 342 -18.59 12.23 29.69
N GLY A 343 -17.45 11.79 30.21
CA GLY A 343 -17.35 11.23 31.57
C GLY A 343 -18.05 9.88 31.76
N GLY A 344 -18.28 9.14 30.67
CA GLY A 344 -18.80 7.76 30.71
C GLY A 344 -20.26 7.58 30.27
N LYS A 345 -21.04 8.65 30.12
CA LYS A 345 -22.38 8.63 29.50
C LYS A 345 -22.34 9.43 28.23
N ILE A 346 -22.74 8.83 27.12
CA ILE A 346 -22.74 9.49 25.81
C ILE A 346 -24.16 9.82 25.39
N PRO A 347 -24.52 11.07 25.06
CA PRO A 347 -25.80 11.42 24.43
C PRO A 347 -26.01 10.65 23.13
N LYS A 348 -27.29 10.42 22.76
CA LYS A 348 -27.61 9.65 21.56
C LYS A 348 -26.99 10.22 20.30
N GLU A 349 -27.01 11.54 20.15
CA GLU A 349 -26.45 12.26 19.00
C GLU A 349 -24.92 12.02 18.88
N GLU A 350 -24.22 11.88 20.00
CA GLU A 350 -22.79 11.61 20.03
C GLU A 350 -22.48 10.12 19.79
N ILE A 351 -23.41 9.21 20.10
CA ILE A 351 -23.33 7.80 19.69
C ILE A 351 -23.40 7.71 18.16
N GLU A 352 -24.42 8.32 17.56
CA GLU A 352 -24.57 8.37 16.10
C GLU A 352 -23.36 9.05 15.44
N ALA A 353 -22.84 10.13 16.01
CA ALA A 353 -21.63 10.78 15.55
C ALA A 353 -20.37 9.89 15.67
N ALA A 354 -20.32 8.96 16.66
CA ALA A 354 -19.26 7.95 16.73
C ALA A 354 -19.34 6.96 15.57
N PHE A 355 -20.54 6.52 15.26
CA PHE A 355 -20.79 5.59 14.17
C PHE A 355 -20.53 6.22 12.81
N CYS A 356 -21.02 7.45 12.55
CA CYS A 356 -20.68 8.22 11.35
C CYS A 356 -19.16 8.39 11.17
N SER A 357 -18.45 8.70 12.27
CA SER A 357 -16.97 8.86 12.23
C SER A 357 -16.27 7.55 11.89
N THR A 358 -16.79 6.41 12.36
CA THR A 358 -16.26 5.08 12.06
C THR A 358 -16.49 4.74 10.60
N GLU A 359 -17.70 4.90 10.11
CA GLU A 359 -18.09 4.67 8.72
C GLU A 359 -17.23 5.52 7.76
N ALA A 360 -17.17 6.83 8.00
CA ALA A 360 -16.33 7.74 7.20
C ALA A 360 -14.83 7.39 7.21
N ALA A 361 -14.33 6.83 8.31
CA ALA A 361 -12.93 6.40 8.40
C ALA A 361 -12.65 5.09 7.66
N ARG A 362 -13.65 4.22 7.50
CA ARG A 362 -13.47 2.84 7.04
C ARG A 362 -14.01 2.58 5.64
N GLN A 363 -15.14 3.17 5.28
CA GLN A 363 -15.90 2.82 4.07
C GLN A 363 -15.06 2.91 2.80
N GLU A 364 -14.34 4.03 2.59
CA GLU A 364 -13.47 4.20 1.43
C GLU A 364 -12.38 3.12 1.36
N HIS A 365 -11.78 2.78 2.50
CA HIS A 365 -10.72 1.79 2.57
C HIS A 365 -11.24 0.36 2.35
N VAL A 366 -12.40 0.03 2.90
CA VAL A 366 -13.07 -1.25 2.71
C VAL A 366 -13.49 -1.42 1.26
N GLU A 367 -14.08 -0.38 0.64
CA GLU A 367 -14.46 -0.41 -0.78
C GLU A 367 -13.24 -0.56 -1.69
N TYR A 368 -12.14 0.12 -1.38
CA TYR A 368 -10.89 -0.08 -2.09
C TYR A 368 -10.38 -1.53 -1.96
N SER A 369 -10.41 -2.11 -0.75
CA SER A 369 -10.04 -3.51 -0.50
C SER A 369 -10.94 -4.48 -1.26
N ARG A 370 -12.26 -4.27 -1.23
CA ARG A 370 -13.24 -5.07 -1.96
C ARG A 370 -12.95 -5.07 -3.47
N LYS A 371 -12.78 -3.88 -4.03
CA LYS A 371 -12.46 -3.71 -5.45
C LYS A 371 -11.14 -4.38 -5.82
N THR A 372 -10.08 -4.14 -5.04
CA THR A 372 -8.76 -4.74 -5.28
C THR A 372 -8.82 -6.26 -5.20
N SER A 373 -9.56 -6.81 -4.23
CA SER A 373 -9.77 -8.26 -4.10
C SER A 373 -10.49 -8.84 -5.32
N PHE A 374 -11.52 -8.15 -5.79
CA PHE A 374 -12.27 -8.57 -6.98
C PHE A 374 -11.43 -8.47 -8.25
N ASP A 375 -10.73 -7.35 -8.48
CA ASP A 375 -9.85 -7.16 -9.65
C ASP A 375 -8.73 -8.21 -9.68
N MET A 376 -8.21 -8.60 -8.51
CA MET A 376 -7.23 -9.67 -8.38
C MET A 376 -7.83 -11.04 -8.70
N GLN A 377 -9.06 -11.31 -8.24
CA GLN A 377 -9.79 -12.54 -8.56
C GLN A 377 -10.07 -12.64 -10.07
N GLU A 378 -10.55 -11.56 -10.70
CA GLU A 378 -10.74 -11.49 -12.16
C GLU A 378 -9.42 -11.75 -12.93
N SER A 379 -8.32 -11.24 -12.41
CA SER A 379 -6.98 -11.46 -12.98
C SER A 379 -6.54 -12.91 -12.82
N GLN A 380 -6.71 -13.50 -11.64
CA GLN A 380 -6.35 -14.89 -11.37
C GLN A 380 -7.27 -15.89 -12.10
N ALA A 381 -8.53 -15.51 -12.33
CA ALA A 381 -9.45 -16.28 -13.19
C ALA A 381 -9.27 -16.00 -14.69
N MET A 382 -8.21 -15.25 -15.07
CA MET A 382 -7.86 -14.91 -16.45
C MET A 382 -9.00 -14.22 -17.23
N GLN A 383 -9.85 -13.45 -16.54
CA GLN A 383 -10.95 -12.70 -17.16
C GLN A 383 -10.47 -11.34 -17.70
N ASN A 384 -9.42 -10.78 -17.11
CA ASN A 384 -8.83 -9.53 -17.56
C ASN A 384 -7.81 -9.78 -18.68
N LYS A 385 -8.20 -9.50 -19.93
CA LYS A 385 -7.35 -9.70 -21.12
C LYS A 385 -6.02 -8.93 -21.05
N MET A 386 -6.02 -7.74 -20.48
CA MET A 386 -4.81 -6.95 -20.32
C MET A 386 -3.85 -7.61 -19.32
N PHE A 387 -4.37 -8.14 -18.22
CA PHE A 387 -3.57 -8.90 -17.26
C PHE A 387 -2.93 -10.14 -17.91
N VAL A 388 -3.70 -10.91 -18.67
CA VAL A 388 -3.23 -12.14 -19.32
C VAL A 388 -2.13 -11.87 -20.35
N THR A 389 -2.22 -10.77 -21.09
CA THR A 389 -1.28 -10.47 -22.20
C THR A 389 -0.09 -9.63 -21.76
N VAL A 390 -0.30 -8.62 -20.89
CA VAL A 390 0.71 -7.62 -20.53
C VAL A 390 1.44 -7.99 -19.24
N PHE A 391 0.73 -8.52 -18.26
CA PHE A 391 1.31 -8.82 -16.94
C PHE A 391 2.52 -9.78 -17.01
N PRO A 392 2.53 -10.88 -17.78
CA PRO A 392 3.71 -11.75 -17.88
C PRO A 392 4.96 -11.03 -18.37
N LEU A 393 4.80 -10.10 -19.31
CA LEU A 393 5.92 -9.30 -19.85
C LEU A 393 6.46 -8.29 -18.83
N VAL A 394 5.57 -7.70 -18.02
CA VAL A 394 5.92 -6.70 -17.02
C VAL A 394 6.42 -7.35 -15.73
N ALA A 395 5.76 -8.39 -15.24
CA ALA A 395 6.06 -9.07 -13.98
C ALA A 395 7.49 -9.63 -13.93
N LYS A 396 7.99 -10.15 -15.07
CA LYS A 396 9.36 -10.66 -15.17
C LYS A 396 10.42 -9.58 -14.90
N ASN A 397 10.11 -8.31 -15.21
CA ASN A 397 11.02 -7.18 -15.08
C ASN A 397 10.69 -6.27 -13.88
N MET A 398 9.64 -6.59 -13.10
CA MET A 398 9.31 -5.83 -11.88
C MET A 398 10.32 -6.13 -10.77
N SER A 399 10.76 -5.07 -10.09
CA SER A 399 11.51 -5.24 -8.84
C SER A 399 10.65 -5.92 -7.77
N LEU A 400 11.29 -6.55 -6.79
CA LEU A 400 10.59 -7.19 -5.67
C LEU A 400 9.69 -6.20 -4.94
N ASP A 401 10.16 -4.98 -4.69
CA ASP A 401 9.34 -3.92 -4.08
C ASP A 401 8.09 -3.57 -4.88
N ALA A 402 8.21 -3.46 -6.21
CA ALA A 402 7.06 -3.16 -7.04
C ALA A 402 6.00 -4.27 -7.00
N LYS A 403 6.43 -5.53 -6.84
CA LYS A 403 5.52 -6.68 -6.65
C LYS A 403 4.79 -6.61 -5.32
N HIS A 404 5.47 -6.19 -4.26
CA HIS A 404 4.86 -6.05 -2.93
C HIS A 404 4.03 -4.78 -2.76
N ASP A 405 4.29 -3.74 -3.54
CA ASP A 405 3.55 -2.48 -3.48
C ASP A 405 2.06 -2.61 -3.87
N VAL A 406 1.70 -3.69 -4.59
CA VAL A 406 0.30 -3.97 -4.93
C VAL A 406 -0.58 -4.12 -3.67
N SER A 407 -0.05 -4.72 -2.60
CA SER A 407 -0.79 -4.92 -1.34
C SER A 407 -0.64 -3.76 -0.36
N ARG A 408 0.21 -2.80 -0.64
CA ARG A 408 0.59 -1.75 0.31
C ARG A 408 -0.57 -0.86 0.75
N SER A 409 -1.41 -0.44 -0.18
CA SER A 409 -2.54 0.46 0.12
C SER A 409 -3.52 -0.15 1.13
N VAL A 410 -3.66 -1.47 1.13
CA VAL A 410 -4.50 -2.21 2.07
C VAL A 410 -3.87 -2.25 3.47
N MET A 411 -2.53 -2.32 3.55
CA MET A 411 -1.81 -2.43 4.83
C MET A 411 -1.47 -1.08 5.46
N PHE A 412 -1.36 -0.03 4.66
CA PHE A 412 -0.94 1.30 5.11
C PHE A 412 -2.01 2.00 5.96
N ASN A 413 -3.28 1.92 5.56
CA ASN A 413 -4.41 2.58 6.24
C ASN A 413 -4.94 1.75 7.41
N THR A 414 -4.07 1.30 8.31
CA THR A 414 -4.46 0.47 9.45
C THR A 414 -4.78 1.34 10.67
N ALA A 415 -5.86 1.02 11.35
CA ALA A 415 -6.17 1.61 12.64
C ALA A 415 -5.42 0.84 13.75
N LYS A 416 -4.77 1.55 14.66
CA LYS A 416 -4.37 1.02 15.96
C LYS A 416 -5.39 1.40 17.02
N LEU A 417 -5.41 0.72 18.14
CA LEU A 417 -6.17 1.13 19.30
C LEU A 417 -5.44 2.28 20.00
N GLU A 418 -6.05 3.48 20.01
CA GLU A 418 -5.41 4.69 20.50
C GLU A 418 -5.13 4.67 22.01
N LYS A 419 -5.92 3.92 22.76
CA LYS A 419 -5.84 3.83 24.23
C LYS A 419 -4.95 2.69 24.72
N LEU A 420 -4.53 1.80 23.85
CA LEU A 420 -3.64 0.69 24.20
C LEU A 420 -2.22 0.96 23.69
N PRO A 421 -1.20 0.55 24.44
CA PRO A 421 0.17 0.64 23.98
C PRO A 421 0.35 -0.23 22.71
N LEU A 422 1.15 0.27 21.78
CA LEU A 422 1.55 -0.50 20.62
C LEU A 422 2.98 -0.99 20.86
N PRO A 423 3.21 -2.32 20.87
CA PRO A 423 4.56 -2.88 20.92
C PRO A 423 5.42 -2.37 19.76
N TYR A 424 6.66 -2.04 20.03
CA TYR A 424 7.58 -1.58 19.00
C TYR A 424 7.99 -2.76 18.10
N ARG A 425 7.68 -2.67 16.82
CA ARG A 425 8.13 -3.62 15.79
C ARG A 425 8.98 -2.85 14.77
N PRO A 426 10.25 -3.23 14.57
CA PRO A 426 11.09 -2.58 13.56
C PRO A 426 10.46 -2.74 12.17
N HIS A 427 10.29 -1.64 11.44
CA HIS A 427 9.77 -1.66 10.07
C HIS A 427 10.23 -0.40 9.32
N PHE A 428 10.24 -0.45 8.00
CA PHE A 428 10.71 0.69 7.24
C PHE A 428 9.60 1.46 6.50
N ILE A 429 8.44 0.86 6.27
CA ILE A 429 7.28 1.56 5.73
C ILE A 429 6.42 2.04 6.90
N PRO A 430 6.30 3.35 7.12
CA PRO A 430 5.44 3.86 8.19
C PRO A 430 3.97 3.54 7.89
N PHE A 431 3.21 3.22 8.92
CA PHE A 431 1.75 3.20 8.87
C PHE A 431 1.20 4.64 8.85
N GLN A 432 -0.03 4.80 8.38
CA GLN A 432 -0.63 6.14 8.24
C GLN A 432 -0.68 6.93 9.55
N ASP A 433 -0.94 6.27 10.67
CA ASP A 433 -1.02 6.87 12.00
C ASP A 433 0.35 7.25 12.61
N GLU A 434 1.43 6.83 11.99
CA GLU A 434 2.80 7.20 12.35
C GLU A 434 3.29 8.43 11.57
N LEU A 435 2.55 8.85 10.57
CA LEU A 435 2.86 10.03 9.78
C LEU A 435 2.24 11.31 10.39
N PRO A 436 2.89 12.47 10.24
CA PRO A 436 2.42 13.74 10.81
C PRO A 436 1.16 14.28 10.15
N ALA A 437 0.73 13.72 9.02
CA ALA A 437 -0.48 14.12 8.34
C ALA A 437 -1.13 12.97 7.58
N LYS A 438 -2.46 13.02 7.43
CA LYS A 438 -3.21 12.06 6.62
C LYS A 438 -2.72 12.09 5.17
N ASN A 439 -2.53 10.91 4.60
CA ASN A 439 -2.27 10.73 3.18
C ASN A 439 -3.51 11.16 2.37
N ILE A 440 -3.29 12.04 1.39
CA ILE A 440 -4.33 12.55 0.50
C ILE A 440 -3.91 12.22 -0.95
N ALA A 441 -3.48 10.99 -1.20
CA ALA A 441 -3.11 10.56 -2.55
C ALA A 441 -4.33 10.74 -3.47
N ASN A 442 -4.25 11.72 -4.37
CA ASN A 442 -5.32 12.06 -5.29
C ASN A 442 -4.86 11.81 -6.73
N SER A 443 -5.57 10.94 -7.44
CA SER A 443 -5.34 10.65 -8.85
C SER A 443 -5.42 11.91 -9.74
N LEU A 444 -6.25 12.88 -9.38
CA LEU A 444 -6.37 14.16 -10.10
C LEU A 444 -5.10 15.03 -10.01
N TRP A 445 -4.46 15.06 -8.83
CA TRP A 445 -3.18 15.77 -8.69
C TRP A 445 -2.10 15.15 -9.57
N ASN A 446 -2.02 13.82 -9.59
CA ASN A 446 -1.06 13.10 -10.40
C ASN A 446 -1.29 13.32 -11.90
N ALA A 447 -2.56 13.25 -12.34
CA ALA A 447 -2.94 13.56 -13.71
C ALA A 447 -2.62 15.02 -14.06
N GLY A 448 -2.91 15.97 -13.17
CA GLY A 448 -2.58 17.37 -13.31
C GLY A 448 -1.07 17.64 -13.42
N ALA A 449 -0.27 16.99 -12.57
CA ALA A 449 1.19 17.10 -12.63
C ALA A 449 1.75 16.52 -13.93
N VAL A 450 1.27 15.36 -14.36
CA VAL A 450 1.65 14.73 -15.63
C VAL A 450 1.25 15.63 -16.80
N ALA A 451 0.03 16.18 -16.81
CA ALA A 451 -0.44 17.09 -17.86
C ALA A 451 0.38 18.39 -17.91
N ALA A 452 0.72 18.98 -16.75
CA ALA A 452 1.56 20.17 -16.68
C ALA A 452 2.97 19.90 -17.22
N TYR A 453 3.60 18.78 -16.85
CA TYR A 453 4.91 18.41 -17.41
C TYR A 453 4.85 18.04 -18.89
N ALA A 454 3.80 17.36 -19.32
CA ALA A 454 3.60 17.05 -20.74
C ALA A 454 3.37 18.35 -21.55
N GLY A 455 2.64 19.32 -21.00
CA GLY A 455 2.45 20.64 -21.59
C GLY A 455 3.75 21.44 -21.71
N LEU A 456 4.56 21.44 -20.64
CA LEU A 456 5.91 22.05 -20.66
C LEU A 456 6.81 21.37 -21.70
N TRP A 457 6.77 20.03 -21.78
CA TRP A 457 7.53 19.25 -22.75
C TRP A 457 7.08 19.54 -24.18
N ALA A 458 5.76 19.56 -24.44
CA ALA A 458 5.21 19.85 -25.77
C ALA A 458 5.56 21.27 -26.20
N GLY A 459 5.46 22.26 -25.30
CA GLY A 459 5.86 23.65 -25.55
C GLY A 459 7.36 23.77 -25.83
N ALA A 460 8.19 23.12 -25.03
CA ALA A 460 9.64 23.07 -25.23
C ALA A 460 10.01 22.36 -26.55
N LYS A 461 9.29 21.30 -26.92
CA LYS A 461 9.53 20.57 -28.17
C LYS A 461 9.08 21.36 -29.39
N ALA A 462 7.94 22.03 -29.32
CA ALA A 462 7.50 22.96 -30.40
C ALA A 462 8.51 24.09 -30.64
N LEU A 463 9.04 24.67 -29.57
CA LEU A 463 10.10 25.65 -29.61
C LEU A 463 11.40 25.08 -30.18
N SER A 464 11.80 23.86 -29.75
CA SER A 464 13.00 23.17 -30.23
C SER A 464 12.91 22.83 -31.72
N VAL A 465 11.77 22.31 -32.18
CA VAL A 465 11.53 22.05 -33.62
C VAL A 465 11.59 23.31 -34.43
N TYR A 466 10.98 24.40 -33.93
CA TYR A 466 11.07 25.70 -34.58
C TYR A 466 12.53 26.17 -34.74
N TRP A 467 13.34 26.07 -33.68
CA TRP A 467 14.74 26.47 -33.67
C TRP A 467 15.64 25.50 -34.45
N THR A 468 15.32 24.21 -34.45
CA THR A 468 16.05 23.20 -35.26
C THR A 468 15.79 23.44 -36.73
N LEU A 469 14.57 23.76 -37.12
CA LEU A 469 14.23 24.16 -38.48
C LEU A 469 14.93 25.49 -38.88
N GLU A 470 15.05 26.43 -37.94
CA GLU A 470 15.77 27.71 -38.15
C GLU A 470 17.31 27.51 -38.23
N ARG A 471 17.87 26.59 -37.41
CA ARG A 471 19.27 26.13 -37.50
C ARG A 471 19.52 25.28 -38.75
N TYR A 472 18.57 24.39 -39.10
CA TYR A 472 18.65 23.59 -40.32
C TYR A 472 18.63 24.46 -41.59
N ARG A 473 17.95 25.58 -41.54
CA ARG A 473 18.07 26.62 -42.58
C ARG A 473 19.49 27.25 -42.67
N ARG A 474 20.27 27.17 -41.58
CA ARG A 474 21.64 27.76 -41.51
C ARG A 474 22.77 26.76 -41.62
N CYS A 475 22.55 25.45 -41.37
CA CYS A 475 23.58 24.42 -41.45
C CYS A 475 23.03 23.12 -42.01
N ASN A 476 23.41 22.85 -43.25
CA ASN A 476 23.19 21.56 -43.91
C ASN A 476 24.29 20.58 -43.43
N ARG A 477 23.96 19.49 -42.68
CA ARG A 477 24.63 18.17 -42.74
C ARG A 477 24.19 17.19 -41.66
N GLN A 478 24.19 15.94 -42.06
CA GLN A 478 23.72 14.69 -41.51
C GLN A 478 24.41 14.20 -40.23
N ALA A 479 23.71 13.45 -39.39
CA ALA A 479 24.21 12.20 -38.80
C ALA A 479 23.11 11.40 -38.05
N MET A 480 23.21 10.10 -38.11
CA MET A 480 22.32 9.02 -37.67
C MET A 480 22.27 8.79 -36.16
N LEU A 481 21.18 8.23 -35.67
CA LEU A 481 21.01 7.77 -34.28
C LEU A 481 20.51 6.31 -34.24
N GLY A 482 21.25 5.47 -33.55
CA GLY A 482 20.95 4.09 -33.16
C GLY A 482 20.74 3.92 -31.63
N PRO A 483 20.60 2.72 -31.08
CA PRO A 483 19.81 2.40 -29.90
C PRO A 483 20.50 2.63 -28.55
N LEU A 484 20.63 3.90 -28.10
CA LEU A 484 21.27 4.26 -26.82
C LEU A 484 20.30 4.81 -25.75
N MET A 485 19.00 4.51 -25.87
CA MET A 485 17.92 5.20 -25.13
C MET A 485 17.71 4.80 -23.65
N LYS A 486 18.58 4.05 -22.99
CA LYS A 486 18.32 3.54 -21.63
C LYS A 486 19.09 4.23 -20.48
N HIS A 487 19.97 5.17 -20.72
CA HIS A 487 20.88 5.74 -19.71
C HIS A 487 20.78 7.26 -19.55
N THR A 488 21.02 7.74 -18.33
CA THR A 488 21.11 9.19 -17.99
C THR A 488 22.06 9.96 -18.89
N GLY A 489 23.13 9.33 -19.39
CA GLY A 489 24.05 9.89 -20.39
C GLY A 489 23.38 10.26 -21.72
N PHE A 490 22.34 9.52 -22.14
CA PHE A 490 21.56 9.85 -23.32
C PHE A 490 20.80 11.18 -23.19
N TYR A 491 20.18 11.40 -22.02
CA TYR A 491 19.46 12.66 -21.77
C TYR A 491 20.41 13.85 -21.70
N SER A 492 21.63 13.66 -21.20
CA SER A 492 22.64 14.71 -21.19
C SER A 492 23.11 15.04 -22.60
N MET A 493 23.39 14.04 -23.43
CA MET A 493 23.75 14.24 -24.84
C MET A 493 22.60 14.85 -25.65
N ALA A 494 21.36 14.39 -25.38
CA ALA A 494 20.17 14.98 -26.00
C ALA A 494 20.00 16.44 -25.57
N ALA A 495 20.36 16.81 -24.33
CA ALA A 495 20.32 18.19 -23.86
C ALA A 495 21.30 19.10 -24.62
N ASP A 496 22.47 18.59 -25.01
CA ASP A 496 23.43 19.32 -25.79
C ASP A 496 23.04 19.49 -27.29
N VAL A 497 22.34 18.48 -27.82
CA VAL A 497 21.90 18.49 -29.23
C VAL A 497 20.56 19.21 -29.43
N VAL A 498 19.63 19.02 -28.52
CA VAL A 498 18.23 19.48 -28.61
C VAL A 498 17.94 20.67 -27.70
N GLY A 499 18.84 20.95 -26.74
CA GLY A 499 18.71 21.99 -25.72
C GLY A 499 18.21 21.43 -24.39
N ALA A 500 18.84 21.87 -23.31
CA ALA A 500 18.48 21.44 -21.93
C ALA A 500 17.02 21.76 -21.58
N SER A 501 16.48 22.81 -22.16
CA SER A 501 15.09 23.24 -22.02
C SER A 501 14.05 22.23 -22.53
N ALA A 502 14.43 21.37 -23.47
CA ALA A 502 13.55 20.31 -23.96
C ALA A 502 13.74 18.98 -23.19
N VAL A 503 14.97 18.67 -22.81
CA VAL A 503 15.33 17.36 -22.19
C VAL A 503 14.97 17.31 -20.72
N VAL A 504 15.17 18.39 -19.95
CA VAL A 504 14.86 18.42 -18.52
C VAL A 504 13.36 18.26 -18.27
N PRO A 505 12.44 18.95 -18.94
CA PRO A 505 11.00 18.69 -18.81
C PRO A 505 10.60 17.29 -19.22
N ALA A 506 11.20 16.74 -20.29
CA ALA A 506 10.94 15.36 -20.71
C ALA A 506 11.38 14.33 -19.66
N TYR A 507 12.57 14.50 -19.09
CA TYR A 507 13.07 13.67 -17.99
C TYR A 507 12.16 13.77 -16.75
N LEU A 508 11.78 14.99 -16.35
CA LEU A 508 10.88 15.21 -15.21
C LEU A 508 9.48 14.64 -15.47
N SER A 509 8.97 14.73 -16.70
CA SER A 509 7.70 14.12 -17.11
C SER A 509 7.75 12.60 -17.03
N LEU A 510 8.80 11.96 -17.54
CA LEU A 510 9.00 10.52 -17.43
C LEU A 510 9.22 10.09 -15.98
N SER A 511 9.94 10.88 -15.19
CA SER A 511 10.12 10.65 -13.76
C SER A 511 8.80 10.79 -13.00
N ALA A 512 7.97 11.79 -13.36
CA ALA A 512 6.64 11.98 -12.80
C ALA A 512 5.67 10.86 -13.21
N LEU A 513 5.69 10.42 -14.47
CA LEU A 513 4.91 9.27 -14.95
C LEU A 513 5.30 7.97 -14.20
N LYS A 514 6.61 7.74 -14.04
CA LYS A 514 7.11 6.61 -13.26
C LYS A 514 6.74 6.72 -11.78
N SER A 515 6.72 7.94 -11.24
CA SER A 515 6.29 8.23 -9.87
C SER A 515 4.75 8.26 -9.74
N ALA A 516 3.99 8.58 -10.78
CA ALA A 516 2.52 8.61 -10.75
C ALA A 516 1.92 7.20 -10.65
N GLY A 517 2.51 6.21 -11.35
CA GLY A 517 2.18 4.80 -11.10
C GLY A 517 2.53 4.36 -9.68
N ALA A 518 3.53 5.00 -9.08
CA ALA A 518 4.00 4.78 -7.73
C ALA A 518 3.29 5.64 -6.68
N VAL A 519 2.72 6.79 -7.03
CA VAL A 519 1.98 7.69 -6.12
C VAL A 519 0.55 7.20 -5.90
N ALA A 520 -0.07 6.55 -6.89
CA ALA A 520 -1.29 5.76 -6.63
C ALA A 520 -1.04 4.70 -5.55
N ASN A 521 0.22 4.27 -5.39
CA ASN A 521 0.68 3.26 -4.44
C ASN A 521 1.69 3.83 -3.42
N ILE A 522 1.55 5.05 -2.92
CA ILE A 522 2.31 5.61 -1.78
C ILE A 522 3.79 5.12 -1.75
N MET A 523 4.56 5.35 -2.79
CA MET A 523 5.97 4.99 -2.71
C MET A 523 6.71 5.94 -1.77
N VAL A 524 7.29 5.39 -0.73
CA VAL A 524 8.49 5.95 -0.13
C VAL A 524 9.51 6.01 -1.26
N GLY A 525 9.85 7.19 -1.72
CA GLY A 525 10.76 7.39 -2.86
C GLY A 525 12.21 7.02 -2.55
N ARG A 526 12.39 5.90 -1.87
CA ARG A 526 13.63 5.25 -1.52
C ARG A 526 13.54 3.82 -2.02
N PRO A 527 14.50 3.28 -2.56
CA PRO A 527 15.90 3.38 -2.21
C PRO A 527 16.79 3.57 -3.43
N VAL A 528 17.87 4.21 -3.25
CA VAL A 528 18.99 4.13 -4.17
C VAL A 528 19.97 3.11 -3.58
N ARG A 529 20.45 2.18 -4.37
CA ARG A 529 21.41 1.18 -3.90
C ARG A 529 22.65 1.87 -3.37
N LEU A 530 23.03 1.59 -2.13
CA LEU A 530 24.16 2.25 -1.47
C LEU A 530 25.45 2.13 -2.30
N ALA A 531 25.68 0.96 -2.89
CA ALA A 531 26.82 0.72 -3.77
C ALA A 531 26.78 1.65 -5.01
N ALA A 532 25.60 1.87 -5.59
CA ALA A 532 25.44 2.77 -6.73
C ALA A 532 25.70 4.24 -6.33
N ILE A 533 25.26 4.69 -5.16
CA ILE A 533 25.52 6.05 -4.66
C ILE A 533 26.99 6.24 -4.34
N LYS A 534 27.60 5.29 -3.61
CA LYS A 534 29.02 5.32 -3.29
C LYS A 534 29.90 5.34 -4.55
N SER A 535 29.43 4.74 -5.64
CA SER A 535 30.13 4.76 -6.94
C SER A 535 29.85 6.03 -7.73
N LEU A 536 28.64 6.61 -7.64
CA LEU A 536 28.22 7.76 -8.42
C LEU A 536 28.98 9.04 -8.06
N VAL A 537 29.24 9.30 -6.78
CA VAL A 537 29.93 10.50 -6.32
C VAL A 537 31.37 10.55 -6.87
N PRO A 538 32.23 9.52 -6.65
CA PRO A 538 33.58 9.54 -7.21
C PRO A 538 33.57 9.48 -8.74
N ALA A 539 32.62 8.76 -9.35
CA ALA A 539 32.48 8.73 -10.81
C ALA A 539 32.19 10.12 -11.39
N THR A 540 31.34 10.88 -10.74
CA THR A 540 31.03 12.27 -11.15
C THR A 540 32.29 13.13 -11.07
N ILE A 541 33.02 13.08 -9.96
CA ILE A 541 34.29 13.83 -9.77
C ILE A 541 35.30 13.45 -10.83
N VAL A 542 35.54 12.16 -11.04
CA VAL A 542 36.48 11.64 -12.04
C VAL A 542 36.10 12.06 -13.46
N SER A 543 34.83 11.95 -13.81
CA SER A 543 34.33 12.33 -15.16
C SER A 543 34.53 13.81 -15.45
N PHE A 544 34.24 14.68 -14.48
CA PHE A 544 34.50 16.11 -14.64
C PHE A 544 36.00 16.44 -14.61
N ALA A 545 36.81 15.73 -13.81
CA ALA A 545 38.25 15.88 -13.83
C ALA A 545 38.88 15.49 -15.19
N ILE A 546 38.44 14.38 -15.78
CA ILE A 546 38.87 13.96 -17.13
C ILE A 546 38.51 15.03 -18.16
N ALA A 547 37.27 15.56 -18.11
CA ALA A 547 36.82 16.61 -19.03
C ALA A 547 37.63 17.90 -18.83
N ALA A 548 37.94 18.28 -17.58
CA ALA A 548 38.78 19.44 -17.28
C ALA A 548 40.22 19.29 -17.82
N VAL A 549 40.84 18.11 -17.63
CA VAL A 549 42.17 17.83 -18.21
C VAL A 549 42.11 17.89 -19.74
N ALA A 550 41.15 17.23 -20.35
CA ALA A 550 40.96 17.27 -21.81
C ALA A 550 40.76 18.71 -22.32
N PHE A 551 39.99 19.53 -21.60
CA PHE A 551 39.84 20.95 -21.89
C PHE A 551 41.18 21.70 -21.80
N CYS A 552 41.94 21.54 -20.72
CA CYS A 552 43.22 22.20 -20.53
C CYS A 552 44.27 21.80 -21.60
N VAL A 553 44.26 20.51 -22.00
CA VAL A 553 45.16 20.02 -23.06
C VAL A 553 44.77 20.53 -24.45
N ALA A 554 43.48 20.64 -24.72
CA ALA A 554 42.97 21.08 -26.03
C ALA A 554 42.95 22.60 -26.20
N ALA A 555 42.86 23.37 -25.12
CA ALA A 555 42.70 24.84 -25.14
C ALA A 555 43.80 25.60 -25.87
N PRO A 556 45.11 25.16 -25.80
CA PRO A 556 46.16 25.86 -26.51
C PRO A 556 46.16 25.72 -28.05
N SER A 557 45.46 24.68 -28.56
CA SER A 557 45.56 24.28 -29.98
C SER A 557 44.29 24.50 -30.79
N LYS A 558 43.17 24.93 -30.15
CA LYS A 558 41.85 25.03 -30.80
C LYS A 558 41.12 26.34 -30.49
N SER A 559 40.24 26.76 -31.41
CA SER A 559 39.35 27.88 -31.15
C SER A 559 38.49 27.62 -29.91
N GLY A 560 38.18 28.66 -29.12
CA GLY A 560 37.47 28.51 -27.83
C GLY A 560 36.13 27.74 -27.89
N VAL A 561 35.52 27.67 -29.07
CA VAL A 561 34.26 26.90 -29.29
C VAL A 561 34.48 25.38 -29.30
N GLU A 562 35.62 24.91 -29.84
CA GLU A 562 35.93 23.48 -29.88
C GLU A 562 36.44 22.94 -28.52
N ALA A 563 37.14 23.78 -27.75
CA ALA A 563 37.57 23.42 -26.40
C ALA A 563 36.37 23.29 -25.42
N THR A 564 35.37 24.16 -25.52
CA THR A 564 34.15 24.05 -24.70
C THR A 564 33.30 22.82 -25.01
N SER A 565 33.48 22.23 -26.21
CA SER A 565 32.75 20.99 -26.57
C SER A 565 33.27 19.78 -25.80
N LEU A 566 34.55 19.76 -25.40
CA LEU A 566 35.12 18.66 -24.58
C LEU A 566 34.58 18.63 -23.16
N TRP A 567 34.28 19.80 -22.58
CA TRP A 567 33.67 19.87 -21.24
C TRP A 567 32.25 19.24 -21.21
N ARG A 568 31.55 19.28 -22.33
CA ARG A 568 30.21 18.68 -22.49
C ARG A 568 30.22 17.16 -22.50
N LEU A 569 31.40 16.51 -22.63
CA LEU A 569 31.51 15.05 -22.56
C LEU A 569 31.53 14.51 -21.12
N ALA A 570 31.76 15.36 -20.09
CA ALA A 570 31.80 14.93 -18.70
C ALA A 570 30.57 14.13 -18.27
N PRO A 571 29.32 14.55 -18.55
CA PRO A 571 28.12 13.80 -18.19
C PRO A 571 28.04 12.42 -18.86
N LEU A 572 28.60 12.25 -20.06
CA LEU A 572 28.61 10.96 -20.77
C LEU A 572 29.54 9.93 -20.11
N LEU A 573 30.57 10.39 -19.42
CA LEU A 573 31.52 9.55 -18.73
C LEU A 573 31.02 9.04 -17.37
N ILE A 574 30.01 9.73 -16.78
CA ILE A 574 29.51 9.37 -15.43
C ILE A 574 28.99 7.93 -15.41
N ALA A 575 28.17 7.51 -16.36
CA ALA A 575 27.59 6.18 -16.37
C ALA A 575 28.63 5.05 -16.51
N PRO A 576 29.57 5.07 -17.49
CA PRO A 576 30.58 4.04 -17.60
C PRO A 576 31.59 4.06 -16.43
N VAL A 577 31.98 5.24 -15.94
CA VAL A 577 32.86 5.35 -14.76
C VAL A 577 32.16 4.83 -13.50
N THR A 578 30.87 5.15 -13.31
CA THR A 578 30.08 4.58 -12.21
C THR A 578 30.03 3.07 -12.30
N HIS A 579 29.83 2.51 -13.48
CA HIS A 579 29.81 1.05 -13.68
C HIS A 579 31.17 0.41 -13.36
N ILE A 580 32.26 1.02 -13.76
CA ILE A 580 33.62 0.53 -13.45
C ILE A 580 33.87 0.56 -11.93
N ILE A 581 33.56 1.66 -11.25
CA ILE A 581 33.72 1.78 -9.80
C ILE A 581 32.81 0.79 -9.08
N TYR A 582 31.56 0.67 -9.52
CA TYR A 582 30.60 -0.29 -8.98
C TYR A 582 31.08 -1.75 -9.13
N SER A 583 31.62 -2.12 -10.30
CA SER A 583 32.15 -3.47 -10.55
C SER A 583 33.37 -3.83 -9.71
N GLN A 584 34.09 -2.83 -9.22
CA GLN A 584 35.25 -3.01 -8.35
C GLN A 584 34.89 -3.01 -6.85
N THR A 585 33.64 -2.81 -6.51
CA THR A 585 33.16 -2.83 -5.12
C THR A 585 33.27 -4.25 -4.55
N LYS A 586 34.17 -4.45 -3.56
CA LYS A 586 34.45 -5.76 -2.93
C LYS A 586 33.58 -6.05 -1.69
N ASP A 587 32.56 -5.26 -1.44
CA ASP A 587 31.69 -5.42 -0.30
C ASP A 587 30.70 -6.57 -0.56
N GLU A 588 31.03 -7.76 -0.04
CA GLU A 588 30.22 -8.97 -0.25
C GLU A 588 28.79 -8.84 0.27
N GLN A 589 28.56 -8.04 1.30
CA GLN A 589 27.25 -7.85 1.91
C GLN A 589 26.36 -6.96 1.03
N LEU A 590 26.96 -5.92 0.44
CA LEU A 590 26.27 -5.07 -0.55
C LEU A 590 25.94 -5.85 -1.83
N LEU A 591 26.85 -6.72 -2.29
CA LEU A 591 26.63 -7.56 -3.47
C LEU A 591 25.62 -8.67 -3.22
N LYS A 592 25.54 -9.23 -2.00
CA LYS A 592 24.51 -10.21 -1.61
C LYS A 592 23.12 -9.59 -1.59
N ASN A 593 22.99 -8.40 -1.04
CA ASN A 593 21.71 -7.66 -1.01
C ASN A 593 21.27 -7.27 -2.43
N ASP A 594 22.18 -6.85 -3.28
CA ASP A 594 21.90 -6.56 -4.70
C ASP A 594 21.42 -7.80 -5.48
N LYS A 595 22.03 -8.96 -5.25
CA LYS A 595 21.65 -10.23 -5.91
C LYS A 595 20.29 -10.73 -5.45
N LYS A 596 19.93 -10.50 -4.19
CA LYS A 596 18.61 -10.86 -3.65
C LYS A 596 17.50 -9.85 -4.05
N GLY A 597 17.86 -8.71 -4.66
CA GLY A 597 16.90 -7.64 -5.00
C GLY A 597 16.38 -6.89 -3.78
N PHE A 598 16.99 -7.08 -2.60
CA PHE A 598 16.69 -6.32 -1.40
C PHE A 598 17.23 -4.90 -1.52
N LEU A 599 16.38 -3.96 -1.15
CA LEU A 599 16.74 -2.57 -1.03
C LEU A 599 17.45 -2.34 0.30
N ASP A 600 18.42 -1.42 0.32
CA ASP A 600 19.12 -1.06 1.54
C ASP A 600 18.23 -0.17 2.41
N ILE A 601 17.44 -0.82 3.29
CA ILE A 601 16.40 -0.18 4.09
C ILE A 601 16.91 0.49 5.37
N ASN A 602 18.20 0.35 5.66
CA ASN A 602 18.83 0.83 6.91
C ASN A 602 19.14 2.32 6.92
N ASN A 603 18.68 3.10 5.93
CA ASN A 603 19.12 4.49 5.74
C ASN A 603 20.66 4.64 5.64
N SER A 604 21.39 3.58 5.37
CA SER A 604 22.85 3.60 5.21
C SER A 604 23.28 4.42 3.99
N ASP A 605 22.38 4.58 3.00
CA ASP A 605 22.51 5.46 1.85
C ASP A 605 22.36 6.96 2.21
N LEU A 606 21.68 7.27 3.32
CA LEU A 606 21.34 8.65 3.69
C LEU A 606 22.55 9.56 3.89
N PRO A 607 23.64 9.16 4.57
CA PRO A 607 24.84 10.01 4.67
C PRO A 607 25.45 10.34 3.31
N ALA A 608 25.53 9.35 2.41
CA ALA A 608 26.06 9.54 1.06
C ALA A 608 25.14 10.43 0.20
N LEU A 609 23.81 10.23 0.29
CA LEU A 609 22.82 11.10 -0.36
C LEU A 609 22.87 12.54 0.18
N LYS A 610 23.01 12.72 1.49
CA LYS A 610 23.18 14.06 2.11
C LYS A 610 24.42 14.76 1.56
N SER A 611 25.54 14.06 1.48
CA SER A 611 26.79 14.61 0.93
C SER A 611 26.63 14.97 -0.55
N LEU A 612 26.00 14.10 -1.35
CA LEU A 612 25.76 14.35 -2.77
C LEU A 612 24.85 15.57 -2.99
N TYR A 613 23.68 15.58 -2.38
CA TYR A 613 22.77 16.70 -2.55
C TYR A 613 23.32 18.01 -1.96
N GLY A 614 24.02 17.93 -0.82
CA GLY A 614 24.70 19.08 -0.23
C GLY A 614 25.76 19.68 -1.15
N ALA A 615 26.62 18.83 -1.72
CA ALA A 615 27.65 19.25 -2.67
C ALA A 615 27.06 19.86 -3.94
N VAL A 616 26.06 19.21 -4.54
CA VAL A 616 25.40 19.71 -5.77
C VAL A 616 24.67 21.03 -5.50
N THR A 617 23.96 21.12 -4.36
CA THR A 617 23.26 22.37 -3.97
C THR A 617 24.27 23.49 -3.72
N GLY A 618 25.36 23.21 -3.02
CA GLY A 618 26.42 24.17 -2.76
C GLY A 618 27.09 24.65 -4.03
N ALA A 619 27.46 23.73 -4.93
CA ALA A 619 28.06 24.09 -6.23
C ALA A 619 27.10 24.92 -7.09
N ALA A 620 25.81 24.56 -7.15
CA ALA A 620 24.81 25.31 -7.90
C ALA A 620 24.60 26.71 -7.32
N ALA A 621 24.56 26.84 -6.00
CA ALA A 621 24.44 28.12 -5.32
C ALA A 621 25.69 29.00 -5.52
N ALA A 622 26.88 28.42 -5.40
CA ALA A 622 28.13 29.13 -5.63
C ALA A 622 28.23 29.64 -7.09
N ALA A 623 27.85 28.81 -8.06
CA ALA A 623 27.79 29.23 -9.45
C ALA A 623 26.79 30.39 -9.65
N HIS A 624 25.60 30.30 -9.08
CA HIS A 624 24.61 31.37 -9.18
C HIS A 624 25.10 32.68 -8.54
N LEU A 625 25.66 32.58 -7.33
CA LEU A 625 26.26 33.74 -6.67
C LEU A 625 27.37 34.37 -7.49
N SER A 626 28.31 33.56 -8.02
CA SER A 626 29.46 34.05 -8.77
C SER A 626 29.09 34.67 -10.12
N PHE A 627 28.14 34.05 -10.83
CA PHE A 627 27.83 34.48 -12.21
C PHE A 627 26.61 35.42 -12.31
N VAL A 628 25.80 35.50 -11.29
CA VAL A 628 24.57 36.31 -11.31
C VAL A 628 24.57 37.38 -10.23
N VAL A 629 24.81 37.03 -8.98
CA VAL A 629 24.64 37.97 -7.84
C VAL A 629 25.86 38.87 -7.68
N MET A 630 27.08 38.35 -7.76
CA MET A 630 28.30 39.17 -7.58
C MET A 630 28.51 40.23 -8.68
N PRO A 631 28.29 39.95 -9.97
CA PRO A 631 28.31 40.99 -11.00
C PRO A 631 27.30 42.11 -10.73
N TRP A 632 26.11 41.76 -10.22
CA TRP A 632 25.10 42.74 -9.83
C TRP A 632 25.55 43.63 -8.65
N LEU A 633 26.13 43.03 -7.60
CA LEU A 633 26.63 43.80 -6.44
C LEU A 633 27.78 44.72 -6.80
N ASN A 634 28.59 44.38 -7.82
CA ASN A 634 29.72 45.17 -8.28
C ASN A 634 29.37 46.26 -9.28
N GLY A 635 28.09 46.63 -9.39
CA GLY A 635 27.64 47.77 -10.20
C GLY A 635 27.68 47.57 -11.72
N SER A 636 27.96 46.36 -12.22
CA SER A 636 27.60 46.00 -13.57
C SER A 636 26.09 46.12 -13.70
N SER A 637 25.61 46.86 -14.73
CA SER A 637 24.18 46.94 -15.01
C SER A 637 23.55 45.58 -14.79
N LEU A 638 22.53 45.52 -13.91
CA LEU A 638 21.73 44.31 -13.74
C LEU A 638 21.58 43.65 -15.09
N PRO A 639 22.04 42.40 -15.31
CA PRO A 639 21.30 41.63 -16.26
C PRO A 639 19.89 41.77 -15.70
N THR A 640 18.96 42.40 -16.50
CA THR A 640 17.57 42.65 -16.11
C THR A 640 16.97 41.28 -15.78
N LEU A 641 17.33 40.77 -14.58
CA LEU A 641 17.26 39.37 -14.20
C LEU A 641 15.88 38.72 -14.34
N PRO A 642 14.78 39.41 -14.10
CA PRO A 642 13.48 38.85 -14.46
C PRO A 642 13.21 38.98 -15.98
N LEU A 643 13.58 40.06 -16.62
CA LEU A 643 13.22 40.31 -18.02
C LEU A 643 14.13 39.60 -19.02
N ASP A 644 15.43 39.45 -18.75
CA ASP A 644 16.33 38.67 -19.63
C ASP A 644 16.22 37.17 -19.44
N MET A 645 15.83 36.67 -18.23
CA MET A 645 15.35 35.28 -18.10
C MET A 645 14.10 35.03 -18.94
N PHE A 646 13.18 36.00 -19.02
CA PHE A 646 12.00 35.89 -19.87
C PHE A 646 12.34 36.08 -21.36
N ARG A 647 13.38 36.81 -21.69
CA ARG A 647 13.90 36.98 -23.06
C ARG A 647 14.65 35.73 -23.56
N ASN A 648 15.41 35.05 -22.69
CA ASN A 648 16.04 33.79 -23.05
C ASN A 648 15.09 32.64 -22.72
N ARG A 649 14.30 32.25 -23.73
CA ARG A 649 13.25 31.21 -23.62
C ARG A 649 13.78 29.88 -23.10
N GLU A 650 15.01 29.47 -23.42
CA GLU A 650 15.62 28.22 -22.94
C GLU A 650 15.87 28.28 -21.43
N THR A 651 16.41 29.37 -20.94
CA THR A 651 16.66 29.59 -19.52
C THR A 651 15.35 29.63 -18.72
N PHE A 652 14.31 30.26 -19.27
CA PHE A 652 12.99 30.32 -18.66
C PHE A 652 12.35 28.93 -18.53
N VAL A 653 12.37 28.12 -19.60
CA VAL A 653 11.80 26.77 -19.59
C VAL A 653 12.60 25.84 -18.61
N LEU A 654 13.92 25.98 -18.61
CA LEU A 654 14.77 25.20 -17.69
C LEU A 654 14.48 25.59 -16.23
N ALA A 655 14.48 26.89 -15.91
CA ALA A 655 14.18 27.35 -14.56
C ALA A 655 12.77 26.97 -14.11
N GLY A 656 11.78 27.14 -15.00
CA GLY A 656 10.40 26.72 -14.77
C GLY A 656 10.25 25.22 -14.49
N SER A 657 11.01 24.40 -15.23
CA SER A 657 11.02 22.94 -15.04
C SER A 657 11.63 22.54 -13.69
N LEU A 658 12.74 23.16 -13.29
CA LEU A 658 13.38 22.91 -11.99
C LEU A 658 12.47 23.34 -10.83
N LEU A 659 11.84 24.51 -10.94
CA LEU A 659 10.89 24.99 -9.93
C LEU A 659 9.63 24.11 -9.87
N GLY A 660 9.10 23.70 -11.02
CA GLY A 660 8.01 22.73 -11.09
C GLY A 660 8.37 21.40 -10.42
N GLY A 661 9.61 20.91 -10.62
CA GLY A 661 10.15 19.73 -9.94
C GLY A 661 10.28 19.90 -8.43
N ALA A 662 10.67 21.09 -7.97
CA ALA A 662 10.69 21.42 -6.55
C ALA A 662 9.28 21.42 -5.93
N ILE A 663 8.34 22.14 -6.57
CA ILE A 663 6.94 22.20 -6.13
C ILE A 663 6.32 20.80 -6.06
N THR A 664 6.51 19.99 -7.10
CA THR A 664 5.98 18.61 -7.13
C THR A 664 6.57 17.74 -6.01
N SER A 665 7.85 17.95 -5.68
CA SER A 665 8.50 17.25 -4.58
C SER A 665 7.91 17.66 -3.23
N ILE A 666 7.67 18.96 -2.99
CA ILE A 666 7.08 19.47 -1.75
C ILE A 666 5.64 18.97 -1.61
N VAL A 667 4.83 19.16 -2.66
CA VAL A 667 3.42 18.76 -2.66
C VAL A 667 3.30 17.22 -2.54
N GLY A 668 4.11 16.48 -3.29
CA GLY A 668 4.13 15.02 -3.20
C GLY A 668 4.47 14.52 -1.78
N THR A 669 5.43 15.15 -1.11
CA THR A 669 5.79 14.81 0.29
C THR A 669 4.63 15.10 1.25
N ARG A 670 3.85 16.18 1.02
CA ARG A 670 2.62 16.48 1.78
C ARG A 670 1.49 15.49 1.49
N LEU A 671 1.25 15.19 0.22
CA LEU A 671 0.20 14.25 -0.19
C LEU A 671 0.45 12.85 0.38
N GLN A 672 1.71 12.44 0.48
CA GLN A 672 2.13 11.19 1.11
C GLN A 672 2.06 11.22 2.65
N GLY A 673 1.78 12.37 3.27
CA GLY A 673 1.61 12.51 4.72
C GLY A 673 2.90 12.75 5.51
N TYR A 674 4.07 12.78 4.88
CA TYR A 674 5.36 12.97 5.58
C TYR A 674 5.55 14.35 6.19
N VAL A 675 4.75 15.33 5.79
CA VAL A 675 4.73 16.67 6.37
C VAL A 675 3.30 17.19 6.50
N THR A 676 3.09 18.11 7.43
CA THR A 676 1.82 18.85 7.55
C THR A 676 1.66 19.85 6.41
N THR A 677 0.44 20.30 6.16
CA THR A 677 0.18 21.36 5.16
C THR A 677 1.01 22.61 5.43
N TRP A 678 1.11 23.02 6.70
CA TRP A 678 1.94 24.16 7.09
C TRP A 678 3.44 23.91 6.85
N GLY A 679 3.93 22.70 7.11
CA GLY A 679 5.31 22.30 6.81
C GLY A 679 5.63 22.41 5.32
N ALA A 680 4.72 21.98 4.46
CA ALA A 680 4.88 22.09 3.02
C ALA A 680 4.84 23.55 2.56
N VAL A 681 3.89 24.36 3.06
CA VAL A 681 3.79 25.79 2.75
C VAL A 681 5.07 26.53 3.18
N ARG A 682 5.54 26.30 4.40
CA ARG A 682 6.79 26.87 4.92
C ARG A 682 7.99 26.54 4.02
N THR A 683 8.12 25.29 3.60
CA THR A 683 9.22 24.87 2.72
C THR A 683 9.10 25.54 1.36
N GLY A 684 7.90 25.66 0.80
CA GLY A 684 7.65 26.40 -0.45
C GLY A 684 8.04 27.87 -0.34
N LEU A 685 7.62 28.57 0.70
CA LEU A 685 7.97 29.98 0.94
C LEU A 685 9.47 30.18 1.10
N LEU A 686 10.15 29.34 1.90
CA LEU A 686 11.60 29.39 2.05
C LEU A 686 12.33 29.17 0.73
N SER A 687 11.81 28.25 -0.10
CA SER A 687 12.35 27.99 -1.43
C SER A 687 12.21 29.20 -2.36
N LEU A 688 11.08 29.88 -2.31
CA LEU A 688 10.84 31.12 -3.09
C LEU A 688 11.74 32.26 -2.62
N LEU A 689 11.90 32.44 -1.31
CA LEU A 689 12.79 33.46 -0.74
C LEU A 689 14.27 33.19 -1.04
N ALA A 690 14.68 31.94 -1.11
CA ALA A 690 16.06 31.57 -1.45
C ALA A 690 16.36 31.71 -2.95
N LEU A 691 15.34 31.64 -3.82
CA LEU A 691 15.48 31.59 -5.28
C LEU A 691 16.36 32.71 -5.87
N PRO A 692 16.18 33.98 -5.50
CA PRO A 692 17.03 35.06 -6.04
C PRO A 692 18.50 34.96 -5.66
N VAL A 693 18.79 34.35 -4.51
CA VAL A 693 20.14 34.26 -3.94
C VAL A 693 20.87 33.02 -4.46
N VAL A 694 20.22 31.86 -4.42
CA VAL A 694 20.90 30.57 -4.73
C VAL A 694 20.56 30.01 -6.12
N GLY A 695 19.55 30.54 -6.77
CA GLY A 695 19.12 30.13 -8.11
C GLY A 695 18.23 28.88 -8.16
N PRO A 696 17.56 28.62 -9.30
CA PRO A 696 16.55 27.57 -9.44
C PRO A 696 17.14 26.14 -9.29
N ALA A 697 18.37 25.92 -9.72
CA ALA A 697 19.02 24.61 -9.62
C ALA A 697 19.33 24.24 -8.15
N ALA A 698 19.84 25.19 -7.37
CA ALA A 698 20.10 24.98 -5.95
C ALA A 698 18.80 24.82 -5.14
N VAL A 699 17.74 25.57 -5.49
CA VAL A 699 16.41 25.39 -4.90
C VAL A 699 15.89 23.96 -5.18
N PHE A 700 15.93 23.49 -6.41
CA PHE A 700 15.48 22.13 -6.76
C PHE A 700 16.25 21.05 -6.00
N THR A 701 17.57 21.11 -6.02
CA THR A 701 18.40 20.10 -5.34
C THR A 701 18.28 20.18 -3.82
N GLY A 702 18.15 21.38 -3.26
CA GLY A 702 17.89 21.61 -1.84
C GLY A 702 16.53 21.05 -1.38
N VAL A 703 15.49 21.20 -2.21
CA VAL A 703 14.17 20.60 -1.94
C VAL A 703 14.25 19.06 -2.02
N ARG A 704 15.01 18.50 -2.96
CA ARG A 704 15.25 17.05 -3.02
C ARG A 704 15.98 16.56 -1.78
N TYR A 705 17.03 17.26 -1.35
CA TYR A 705 17.72 16.98 -0.08
C TYR A 705 16.76 16.99 1.11
N TRP A 706 15.94 18.06 1.23
CA TRP A 706 14.94 18.18 2.28
C TRP A 706 13.94 17.00 2.27
N LYS A 707 13.47 16.59 1.08
CA LYS A 707 12.58 15.42 0.94
C LYS A 707 13.22 14.17 1.48
N GLU A 708 14.45 13.84 1.07
CA GLU A 708 15.17 12.64 1.51
C GLU A 708 15.37 12.62 3.03
N VAL A 709 15.80 13.74 3.62
CA VAL A 709 15.97 13.87 5.08
C VAL A 709 14.65 13.75 5.83
N THR A 710 13.58 14.29 5.25
CA THR A 710 12.26 14.29 5.89
C THR A 710 11.64 12.89 5.86
N THR A 711 11.68 12.20 4.72
CA THR A 711 11.14 10.84 4.60
C THR A 711 11.93 9.82 5.43
N ALA A 712 13.24 9.99 5.53
CA ALA A 712 14.10 9.12 6.32
C ALA A 712 13.79 9.11 7.83
N LYS A 713 13.15 10.16 8.36
CA LYS A 713 12.75 10.21 9.79
C LYS A 713 11.69 9.17 10.14
N PHE A 714 10.94 8.69 9.16
CA PHE A 714 9.84 7.76 9.32
C PHE A 714 10.22 6.32 8.89
N CYS A 715 11.50 6.02 8.81
CA CYS A 715 12.01 4.66 8.69
C CYS A 715 12.35 4.14 10.09
N PHE A 716 11.52 3.25 10.61
CA PHE A 716 11.63 2.69 11.96
C PHE A 716 12.46 1.40 12.00
N TRP A 717 13.07 1.00 10.90
CA TRP A 717 13.97 -0.14 10.86
C TRP A 717 15.31 0.20 11.55
N LYS A 718 15.61 -0.52 12.63
CA LYS A 718 16.94 -0.54 13.24
C LYS A 718 17.40 -2.01 13.22
N PRO A 719 18.50 -2.36 12.55
CA PRO A 719 19.04 -3.71 12.66
C PRO A 719 19.34 -3.99 14.12
N GLU A 720 19.00 -5.19 14.58
CA GLU A 720 19.50 -5.67 15.87
C GLU A 720 21.01 -5.52 15.88
N LYS A 721 21.54 -4.88 16.88
CA LYS A 721 22.99 -4.90 17.12
C LYS A 721 23.34 -6.36 17.36
N ASP A 722 24.20 -6.90 16.49
CA ASP A 722 24.76 -8.23 16.61
C ASP A 722 25.13 -8.50 18.08
N SER A 723 24.30 -9.26 18.78
CA SER A 723 24.54 -9.65 20.17
C SER A 723 25.68 -10.67 20.31
N SER A 724 26.36 -10.97 19.19
CA SER A 724 27.53 -11.84 19.13
C SER A 724 28.87 -11.14 19.42
N LYS A 725 28.84 -9.84 19.82
CA LYS A 725 30.03 -9.07 20.22
C LYS A 725 29.84 -8.41 21.59
N ALA A 726 29.34 -9.15 22.58
CA ALA A 726 29.44 -8.81 23.98
C ALA A 726 30.12 -9.92 24.75
#